data_6822a80bc810f8273307bdf3ed3d696a
#
_entry.id   6822a80bc810f8273307bdf3ed3d696a
#
_cell.length_a   1.000
_cell.length_b   1.000
_cell.length_c   1.000
_cell.angle_alpha   90.00
_cell.angle_beta   90.00
_cell.angle_gamma   90.00
#
_symmetry.space_group_name_H-M   'P 1'
#
loop_
_entity.id
_entity.type
_entity.pdbx_description
1 polymer ?
#
loop_
_entity_poly.entity_id
_entity_poly.type
_entity_poly.pdbx_seq_one_letter_code
_entity_poly.pdbx_strand_id
1 'polypeptide(L)'
;MKIFLNTALGFACRLVMLTVLLLVGGASVGMYAEVKPWAKYADGTLTFYYGEKSSLGTGEYELNSGYNDPGWYTDHKTDITKVVFNESFKDARPTTCAKWFNDMTNLKKIENLKNLNTSEVTNMFCMFYNCPKIQSLDLSNFNTENVTDMAKMFFWCNSLQSLDVSNFNTKNVTTMYNMFYYCRNIQSLDLSNFNTENVTDMARMFYFCKYMQSLDLSNFNTANVTDMSSMFYYCTDLKAIYASGKFTTSNVTSSSDMFYNCTSLSGDKEFDQNYVDKTYAKIDGGYFRDKAYANRPWVKYADGTLTFQYGYKKTIDGSNGEYELNTGEKEPGWLGKNSSITKVVFDESFKNARPTTGYKWFCDYFKLTEIENISYLNTSEMTDMGYMFTGCSSLQSLDLSNFNTAKVTDMYMMFYDCSKLQSLDLSSFNTAKVTDMRKMFYMCTQLQSLDLSSFNTAMVNSMAFMFYTCSKLQSLDLSNFNTAKVKDMESMFNYCYSLQSLDLSSFNTANVESMINMFYKCSKLQSLDLSSFNTVKVTDMRKMFYTCSKLQSIIISKDFTTKSVKYTTAMFSDCYARLYTTVADYMARSDNKTIDGKVINPYFPINAKAEYGTLCSPVGGTLGEGTFYGFDKLYEVDADKTDDTKVVMKEVTEIKAGKPYIYRRNLTDSDPVANAIVFNIDETTASAPQNLGMLKGTFESMTAPGGSYILQTDGMFHRVSDSNATLKVGAYRAYLDLSSLGSEARTISMSFDNSETTGIREVNTSDTVDTPIYDLTGRRINTPQRGQIYIQNGKKRVANF
;
A
#
# COMPACT_ATOMS: atom_id res chain seq x y z
N MET A 1 20.59 48.57 -10.24
CA MET A 1 21.15 49.45 -11.29
C MET A 1 21.02 48.91 -12.73
N LYS A 2 20.61 47.69 -12.98
CA LYS A 2 20.30 47.17 -14.35
C LYS A 2 18.83 47.31 -14.77
N ILE A 3 17.92 47.56 -13.85
CA ILE A 3 16.47 47.70 -14.11
C ILE A 3 16.10 49.15 -14.47
N PHE A 4 16.90 50.14 -14.05
CA PHE A 4 16.69 51.58 -14.39
C PHE A 4 17.20 52.00 -15.77
N LEU A 5 18.06 51.16 -16.41
CA LEU A 5 18.61 51.51 -17.73
C LEU A 5 17.70 51.12 -18.92
N ASN A 6 16.83 50.13 -18.73
CA ASN A 6 15.96 49.67 -19.85
C ASN A 6 14.70 50.55 -20.04
N THR A 7 14.25 51.27 -19.01
CA THR A 7 13.11 52.18 -19.14
C THR A 7 13.51 53.55 -19.72
N ALA A 8 14.72 53.99 -19.45
CA ALA A 8 15.24 55.27 -20.03
C ALA A 8 15.59 55.13 -21.52
N LEU A 9 16.09 53.98 -22.00
CA LEU A 9 16.38 53.75 -23.42
C LEU A 9 15.12 53.62 -24.27
N GLY A 10 14.04 53.05 -23.72
CA GLY A 10 12.73 52.94 -24.38
C GLY A 10 12.06 54.29 -24.62
N PHE A 11 12.20 55.24 -23.69
CA PHE A 11 11.65 56.62 -23.82
C PHE A 11 12.46 57.47 -24.81
N ALA A 12 13.79 57.36 -24.79
CA ALA A 12 14.65 58.10 -25.71
C ALA A 12 14.51 57.63 -27.17
N CYS A 13 14.32 56.36 -27.42
CA CYS A 13 14.06 55.85 -28.76
C CYS A 13 12.70 56.28 -29.31
N ARG A 14 11.68 56.37 -28.48
CA ARG A 14 10.35 56.87 -28.91
C ARG A 14 10.32 58.36 -29.17
N LEU A 15 11.09 59.16 -28.43
CA LEU A 15 11.20 60.60 -28.66
C LEU A 15 11.99 60.92 -29.92
N VAL A 16 13.04 60.16 -30.26
CA VAL A 16 13.83 60.32 -31.46
C VAL A 16 13.06 59.86 -32.71
N MET A 17 12.22 58.85 -32.67
CA MET A 17 11.32 58.49 -33.77
C MET A 17 10.27 59.60 -34.05
N LEU A 18 9.72 60.21 -32.98
CA LEU A 18 8.70 61.23 -33.15
C LEU A 18 9.29 62.54 -33.74
N THR A 19 10.55 62.89 -33.46
CA THR A 19 11.21 64.08 -34.02
C THR A 19 11.70 63.89 -35.44
N VAL A 20 12.02 62.66 -35.85
CA VAL A 20 12.38 62.37 -37.25
C VAL A 20 11.16 62.29 -38.18
N LEU A 21 9.97 61.98 -37.67
CA LEU A 21 8.72 61.98 -38.47
C LEU A 21 8.17 63.44 -38.68
N LEU A 22 8.54 64.43 -37.84
CA LEU A 22 8.13 65.80 -37.99
C LEU A 22 8.98 66.65 -38.98
N LEU A 23 10.09 66.08 -39.52
CA LEU A 23 11.06 66.73 -40.39
C LEU A 23 10.99 66.32 -41.89
N VAL A 24 10.15 65.43 -42.29
CA VAL A 24 9.98 64.95 -43.67
C VAL A 24 8.53 65.18 -44.10
N GLY A 25 8.29 66.26 -44.67
CA GLY A 25 7.26 66.80 -45.46
C GLY A 25 5.96 66.11 -45.76
N GLY A 26 4.85 66.74 -45.46
CA GLY A 26 3.66 66.82 -46.26
C GLY A 26 3.08 65.59 -46.94
N ALA A 27 2.64 64.65 -46.13
CA ALA A 27 1.69 63.61 -46.57
C ALA A 27 0.62 63.45 -45.50
N SER A 28 -0.63 63.34 -45.88
CA SER A 28 -1.79 63.15 -45.04
C SER A 28 -1.47 62.14 -43.94
N VAL A 29 -1.55 62.60 -42.68
CA VAL A 29 -1.46 61.78 -41.50
C VAL A 29 -2.64 60.79 -41.56
N GLY A 30 -2.43 59.64 -42.19
CA GLY A 30 -3.29 58.47 -41.96
C GLY A 30 -3.21 58.22 -40.47
N MET A 31 -4.34 58.30 -39.77
CA MET A 31 -4.39 57.88 -38.34
C MET A 31 -3.90 56.45 -38.27
N TYR A 32 -2.65 56.26 -37.76
CA TYR A 32 -2.17 54.96 -37.43
C TYR A 32 -3.08 54.40 -36.35
N ALA A 33 -3.62 53.19 -36.58
CA ALA A 33 -4.44 52.53 -35.60
C ALA A 33 -3.57 52.30 -34.35
N GLU A 34 -4.03 52.82 -33.22
CA GLU A 34 -3.37 52.62 -31.93
C GLU A 34 -3.67 51.22 -31.44
N VAL A 35 -2.63 50.50 -30.97
CA VAL A 35 -2.80 49.21 -30.31
C VAL A 35 -3.26 49.43 -28.87
N LYS A 36 -4.52 49.17 -28.61
CA LYS A 36 -5.14 49.43 -27.29
C LYS A 36 -6.15 48.36 -26.89
N PRO A 37 -6.45 48.20 -25.57
CA PRO A 37 -7.54 47.40 -25.10
C PRO A 37 -8.88 48.15 -25.28
N TRP A 38 -9.94 47.39 -25.61
CA TRP A 38 -11.31 47.93 -25.75
C TRP A 38 -12.34 46.84 -25.46
N ALA A 39 -13.57 47.21 -25.19
CA ALA A 39 -14.67 46.27 -24.99
C ALA A 39 -15.80 46.50 -25.99
N LYS A 40 -16.51 45.46 -26.34
CA LYS A 40 -17.69 45.48 -27.21
C LYS A 40 -18.87 44.78 -26.57
N TYR A 41 -19.98 45.48 -26.54
CA TYR A 41 -21.26 44.90 -26.16
C TYR A 41 -22.06 44.51 -27.42
N ALA A 42 -22.59 43.28 -27.43
CA ALA A 42 -23.54 42.79 -28.42
C ALA A 42 -24.40 41.67 -27.79
N ASP A 43 -25.70 41.72 -27.98
CA ASP A 43 -26.66 40.69 -27.62
C ASP A 43 -26.44 40.10 -26.18
N GLY A 44 -26.37 40.98 -25.20
CA GLY A 44 -26.18 40.60 -23.79
C GLY A 44 -24.79 40.10 -23.44
N THR A 45 -23.85 40.17 -24.40
CA THR A 45 -22.44 39.75 -24.18
C THR A 45 -21.49 40.95 -24.26
N LEU A 46 -20.65 41.09 -23.23
CA LEU A 46 -19.56 42.08 -23.24
C LEU A 46 -18.25 41.32 -23.53
N THR A 47 -17.58 41.67 -24.64
CA THR A 47 -16.32 41.02 -25.04
C THR A 47 -15.16 41.99 -25.02
N PHE A 48 -14.06 41.59 -24.36
CA PHE A 48 -12.83 42.38 -24.24
C PHE A 48 -11.84 41.97 -25.33
N TYR A 49 -11.23 42.93 -25.97
CA TYR A 49 -10.26 42.79 -27.08
C TYR A 49 -9.00 43.65 -26.83
N TYR A 50 -7.90 43.25 -27.44
CA TYR A 50 -6.67 44.04 -27.55
C TYR A 50 -6.12 43.99 -28.96
N GLY A 51 -5.76 45.12 -29.54
CA GLY A 51 -5.23 45.19 -30.89
C GLY A 51 -5.31 46.58 -31.50
N GLU A 52 -5.03 46.67 -32.78
CA GLU A 52 -5.12 47.92 -33.55
C GLU A 52 -6.58 48.43 -33.65
N LYS A 53 -6.84 49.64 -33.18
CA LYS A 53 -8.17 50.25 -33.21
C LYS A 53 -8.05 51.72 -33.52
N SER A 54 -8.51 52.18 -34.68
CA SER A 54 -8.46 53.59 -35.09
C SER A 54 -9.59 54.45 -34.51
N SER A 55 -10.80 53.84 -34.34
CA SER A 55 -11.97 54.47 -33.71
C SER A 55 -12.90 53.44 -33.12
N LEU A 56 -13.67 53.79 -32.12
CA LEU A 56 -14.71 52.95 -31.53
C LEU A 56 -16.02 53.09 -32.33
N GLY A 57 -16.62 51.96 -32.61
CA GLY A 57 -17.95 51.87 -33.24
C GLY A 57 -19.05 51.84 -32.19
N THR A 58 -20.29 51.74 -32.67
CA THR A 58 -21.47 51.61 -31.80
C THR A 58 -21.35 50.35 -30.91
N GLY A 59 -21.60 50.53 -29.61
CA GLY A 59 -21.47 49.47 -28.61
C GLY A 59 -20.02 49.10 -28.25
N GLU A 60 -19.03 49.85 -28.68
CA GLU A 60 -17.62 49.67 -28.34
C GLU A 60 -17.15 50.76 -27.36
N TYR A 61 -16.35 50.39 -26.39
CA TYR A 61 -15.96 51.22 -25.26
C TYR A 61 -14.45 51.13 -24.99
N GLU A 62 -13.87 52.22 -24.60
CA GLU A 62 -12.53 52.24 -24.02
C GLU A 62 -12.58 51.68 -22.60
N LEU A 63 -11.46 51.14 -22.12
CA LEU A 63 -11.33 50.76 -20.73
C LEU A 63 -11.29 52.08 -19.88
N ASN A 64 -11.85 52.00 -18.68
CA ASN A 64 -11.80 53.09 -17.73
C ASN A 64 -10.39 53.28 -17.14
N SER A 65 -10.17 54.41 -16.49
CA SER A 65 -8.98 54.75 -15.74
C SER A 65 -9.33 55.05 -14.29
N GLY A 66 -8.49 54.65 -13.37
CA GLY A 66 -8.67 54.91 -11.93
C GLY A 66 -10.00 54.37 -11.41
N TYR A 67 -10.81 55.21 -10.78
CA TYR A 67 -12.13 54.91 -10.19
C TYR A 67 -13.31 55.27 -11.09
N ASN A 68 -13.09 55.68 -12.32
CA ASN A 68 -14.16 56.08 -13.22
C ASN A 68 -15.04 54.89 -13.59
N ASP A 69 -16.31 55.11 -13.87
CA ASP A 69 -17.19 54.09 -14.41
C ASP A 69 -16.76 53.73 -15.83
N PRO A 70 -16.71 52.43 -16.18
CA PRO A 70 -16.46 52.07 -17.58
C PRO A 70 -17.62 52.45 -18.48
N GLY A 71 -17.35 52.74 -19.75
CA GLY A 71 -18.35 53.23 -20.69
C GLY A 71 -19.62 52.34 -20.83
N TRP A 72 -19.47 51.02 -20.75
CA TRP A 72 -20.57 50.05 -20.79
C TRP A 72 -21.43 50.06 -19.51
N TYR A 73 -21.00 50.69 -18.42
CA TYR A 73 -21.73 50.69 -17.15
C TYR A 73 -23.06 51.40 -17.25
N THR A 74 -23.07 52.58 -17.82
CA THR A 74 -24.29 53.42 -17.96
C THR A 74 -25.31 52.76 -18.87
N ASP A 75 -24.84 52.21 -19.98
CA ASP A 75 -25.70 51.78 -21.09
C ASP A 75 -26.22 50.33 -20.93
N HIS A 76 -25.40 49.43 -20.34
CA HIS A 76 -25.68 47.96 -20.49
C HIS A 76 -25.49 47.15 -19.20
N LYS A 77 -25.21 47.73 -18.05
CA LYS A 77 -24.88 46.97 -16.82
C LYS A 77 -25.96 45.94 -16.44
N THR A 78 -27.23 46.20 -16.70
CA THR A 78 -28.35 45.28 -16.41
C THR A 78 -28.66 44.31 -17.57
N ASP A 79 -28.13 44.59 -18.76
CA ASP A 79 -28.41 43.76 -19.95
C ASP A 79 -27.34 42.66 -20.13
N ILE A 80 -26.15 42.90 -19.57
CA ILE A 80 -25.03 41.96 -19.69
C ILE A 80 -25.33 40.72 -18.89
N THR A 81 -25.41 39.57 -19.59
CA THR A 81 -25.61 38.23 -19.02
C THR A 81 -24.33 37.40 -19.06
N LYS A 82 -23.38 37.77 -19.94
CA LYS A 82 -22.15 37.07 -20.20
C LYS A 82 -21.01 38.04 -20.46
N VAL A 83 -19.83 37.71 -19.99
CA VAL A 83 -18.55 38.39 -20.30
C VAL A 83 -17.61 37.39 -20.95
N VAL A 84 -16.85 37.85 -21.96
CA VAL A 84 -15.84 37.05 -22.66
C VAL A 84 -14.54 37.83 -22.78
N PHE A 85 -13.43 37.23 -22.39
CA PHE A 85 -12.12 37.79 -22.71
C PHE A 85 -11.60 37.07 -23.97
N ASN A 86 -11.54 37.79 -25.09
CA ASN A 86 -10.97 37.32 -26.35
C ASN A 86 -9.49 36.91 -26.12
N GLU A 87 -8.96 35.99 -26.91
CA GLU A 87 -7.58 35.55 -26.78
C GLU A 87 -6.57 36.71 -26.94
N SER A 88 -6.87 37.72 -27.78
CA SER A 88 -6.04 38.90 -27.94
C SER A 88 -5.84 39.67 -26.64
N PHE A 89 -6.81 39.58 -25.70
CA PHE A 89 -6.76 40.37 -24.47
C PHE A 89 -5.63 39.92 -23.50
N LYS A 90 -5.04 38.76 -23.70
CA LYS A 90 -3.89 38.31 -22.91
C LYS A 90 -2.66 39.25 -22.98
N ASP A 91 -2.58 40.03 -24.05
CA ASP A 91 -1.50 40.98 -24.26
C ASP A 91 -1.81 42.37 -23.70
N ALA A 92 -3.05 42.63 -23.30
CA ALA A 92 -3.44 43.86 -22.61
C ALA A 92 -2.83 43.93 -21.21
N ARG A 93 -2.51 45.14 -20.76
CA ARG A 93 -2.00 45.41 -19.41
C ARG A 93 -2.81 46.55 -18.79
N PRO A 94 -4.06 46.27 -18.38
CA PRO A 94 -4.85 47.33 -17.74
C PRO A 94 -4.22 47.72 -16.39
N THR A 95 -4.28 48.99 -16.06
CA THR A 95 -3.81 49.53 -14.76
C THR A 95 -4.90 49.54 -13.72
N THR A 96 -6.16 49.35 -14.12
CA THR A 96 -7.32 49.26 -13.23
C THR A 96 -8.32 48.24 -13.75
N CYS A 97 -8.96 47.50 -12.83
CA CYS A 97 -10.16 46.73 -13.06
C CYS A 97 -11.35 47.28 -12.23
N ALA A 98 -11.18 48.49 -11.68
CA ALA A 98 -12.22 49.08 -10.85
C ALA A 98 -13.55 49.17 -11.59
N LYS A 99 -14.63 48.68 -10.95
CA LYS A 99 -16.01 48.72 -11.44
C LYS A 99 -16.28 47.97 -12.75
N TRP A 100 -15.39 47.13 -13.24
CA TRP A 100 -15.55 46.48 -14.56
C TRP A 100 -16.84 45.71 -14.72
N PHE A 101 -17.30 45.06 -13.63
CA PHE A 101 -18.54 44.26 -13.62
C PHE A 101 -19.52 44.82 -12.57
N ASN A 102 -19.37 46.05 -12.16
CA ASN A 102 -20.20 46.72 -11.16
C ASN A 102 -21.68 46.73 -11.58
N ASP A 103 -22.58 46.31 -10.67
CA ASP A 103 -24.04 46.26 -10.87
C ASP A 103 -24.52 45.39 -12.06
N MET A 104 -23.71 44.46 -12.51
CA MET A 104 -24.14 43.49 -13.54
C MET A 104 -25.05 42.42 -12.95
N THR A 105 -26.26 42.84 -12.55
CA THR A 105 -27.20 41.96 -11.79
C THR A 105 -27.69 40.76 -12.56
N ASN A 106 -27.50 40.74 -13.89
CA ASN A 106 -27.85 39.62 -14.75
C ASN A 106 -26.65 38.77 -15.21
N LEU A 107 -25.42 39.15 -14.84
CA LEU A 107 -24.21 38.41 -15.21
C LEU A 107 -24.17 37.03 -14.59
N LYS A 108 -24.16 35.99 -15.44
CA LYS A 108 -24.15 34.58 -15.03
C LYS A 108 -22.78 33.92 -15.19
N LYS A 109 -21.99 34.37 -16.19
CA LYS A 109 -20.76 33.69 -16.60
C LYS A 109 -19.73 34.67 -17.14
N ILE A 110 -18.47 34.42 -16.77
CA ILE A 110 -17.30 35.07 -17.37
C ILE A 110 -16.46 33.97 -18.01
N GLU A 111 -16.26 34.04 -19.32
CA GLU A 111 -15.48 33.09 -20.10
C GLU A 111 -14.07 33.62 -20.36
N ASN A 112 -13.11 32.68 -20.35
CA ASN A 112 -11.70 32.95 -20.60
C ASN A 112 -11.11 34.06 -19.72
N LEU A 113 -11.54 34.15 -18.46
CA LEU A 113 -11.03 35.14 -17.50
C LEU A 113 -9.51 35.05 -17.36
N LYS A 114 -8.92 33.87 -17.62
CA LYS A 114 -7.47 33.66 -17.71
C LYS A 114 -6.74 34.52 -18.75
N ASN A 115 -7.43 35.11 -19.71
CA ASN A 115 -6.88 36.04 -20.68
C ASN A 115 -6.78 37.48 -20.11
N LEU A 116 -7.32 37.76 -18.93
CA LEU A 116 -7.13 39.04 -18.23
C LEU A 116 -5.80 39.01 -17.47
N ASN A 117 -4.81 39.73 -17.93
CA ASN A 117 -3.55 39.91 -17.22
C ASN A 117 -3.64 41.07 -16.25
N THR A 118 -3.57 40.77 -14.95
CA THR A 118 -3.70 41.80 -13.88
C THR A 118 -2.36 42.27 -13.31
N SER A 119 -1.23 41.96 -13.95
CA SER A 119 0.10 42.27 -13.41
C SER A 119 0.39 43.76 -13.19
N GLU A 120 -0.30 44.66 -13.91
CA GLU A 120 -0.16 46.12 -13.75
C GLU A 120 -1.36 46.77 -13.04
N VAL A 121 -2.33 45.95 -12.61
CA VAL A 121 -3.54 46.46 -11.96
C VAL A 121 -3.20 46.94 -10.54
N THR A 122 -3.54 48.18 -10.26
CA THR A 122 -3.38 48.79 -8.95
C THR A 122 -4.69 48.95 -8.18
N ASN A 123 -5.84 48.83 -8.89
CA ASN A 123 -7.14 49.11 -8.30
C ASN A 123 -8.17 48.05 -8.76
N MET A 124 -8.81 47.37 -7.81
CA MET A 124 -9.87 46.39 -8.01
C MET A 124 -11.17 46.76 -7.26
N PHE A 125 -11.31 48.07 -6.92
CA PHE A 125 -12.49 48.60 -6.25
C PHE A 125 -13.78 48.25 -6.99
N CYS A 126 -14.74 47.61 -6.29
CA CYS A 126 -16.05 47.24 -6.85
C CYS A 126 -15.96 46.37 -8.11
N MET A 127 -14.89 45.61 -8.37
CA MET A 127 -14.71 44.86 -9.62
C MET A 127 -15.92 43.95 -9.92
N PHE A 128 -16.41 43.20 -8.94
CA PHE A 128 -17.57 42.31 -9.04
C PHE A 128 -18.72 42.77 -8.12
N TYR A 129 -18.83 44.05 -7.86
CA TYR A 129 -19.87 44.62 -7.00
C TYR A 129 -21.25 44.30 -7.52
N ASN A 130 -22.12 43.73 -6.70
CA ASN A 130 -23.53 43.43 -7.00
C ASN A 130 -23.70 42.56 -8.24
N CYS A 131 -22.96 41.40 -8.29
CA CYS A 131 -23.11 40.37 -9.30
C CYS A 131 -23.80 39.14 -8.68
N PRO A 132 -25.10 39.19 -8.34
CA PRO A 132 -25.78 38.19 -7.53
C PRO A 132 -26.00 36.84 -8.23
N LYS A 133 -25.83 36.75 -9.56
CA LYS A 133 -26.05 35.52 -10.33
C LYS A 133 -24.78 34.73 -10.67
N ILE A 134 -23.60 35.30 -10.38
CA ILE A 134 -22.34 34.56 -10.54
C ILE A 134 -22.22 33.49 -9.46
N GLN A 135 -22.02 32.22 -9.88
CA GLN A 135 -21.89 31.07 -8.99
C GLN A 135 -20.45 30.65 -8.75
N SER A 136 -19.54 30.93 -9.67
CA SER A 136 -18.12 30.63 -9.57
C SER A 136 -17.30 31.64 -10.36
N LEU A 137 -16.07 31.87 -9.90
CA LEU A 137 -15.06 32.70 -10.54
C LEU A 137 -13.73 31.95 -10.53
N ASP A 138 -13.07 31.81 -11.69
CA ASP A 138 -11.71 31.33 -11.80
C ASP A 138 -10.75 32.52 -11.76
N LEU A 139 -10.14 32.75 -10.60
CA LEU A 139 -9.20 33.85 -10.34
C LEU A 139 -7.74 33.34 -10.30
N SER A 140 -7.48 32.09 -10.72
CA SER A 140 -6.18 31.43 -10.58
C SER A 140 -5.02 32.15 -11.27
N ASN A 141 -5.31 32.98 -12.28
CA ASN A 141 -4.30 33.79 -12.99
C ASN A 141 -4.17 35.24 -12.48
N PHE A 142 -4.93 35.65 -11.46
CA PHE A 142 -4.85 37.01 -10.95
C PHE A 142 -3.52 37.24 -10.25
N ASN A 143 -2.76 38.22 -10.72
CA ASN A 143 -1.63 38.82 -9.99
C ASN A 143 -2.12 40.09 -9.29
N THR A 144 -2.15 40.06 -7.99
CA THR A 144 -2.64 41.19 -7.18
C THR A 144 -1.52 41.95 -6.46
N GLU A 145 -0.24 41.68 -6.82
CA GLU A 145 0.93 42.25 -6.12
C GLU A 145 0.94 43.77 -6.10
N ASN A 146 0.43 44.44 -7.16
CA ASN A 146 0.40 45.88 -7.27
C ASN A 146 -0.91 46.48 -6.79
N VAL A 147 -1.89 45.70 -6.37
CA VAL A 147 -3.21 46.18 -5.98
C VAL A 147 -3.16 46.87 -4.61
N THR A 148 -3.68 48.09 -4.56
CA THR A 148 -3.75 48.90 -3.32
C THR A 148 -5.16 49.00 -2.75
N ASP A 149 -6.20 48.82 -3.60
CA ASP A 149 -7.60 48.94 -3.22
C ASP A 149 -8.39 47.70 -3.67
N MET A 150 -8.95 46.95 -2.72
CA MET A 150 -9.85 45.85 -2.92
C MET A 150 -11.23 46.06 -2.27
N ALA A 151 -11.53 47.32 -1.89
CA ALA A 151 -12.79 47.62 -1.25
C ALA A 151 -13.97 47.20 -2.14
N LYS A 152 -14.98 46.58 -1.54
CA LYS A 152 -16.20 46.12 -2.20
C LYS A 152 -16.01 45.16 -3.39
N MET A 153 -14.85 44.49 -3.53
CA MET A 153 -14.52 43.72 -4.71
C MET A 153 -15.58 42.65 -5.03
N PHE A 154 -16.11 41.95 -4.02
CA PHE A 154 -17.14 40.92 -4.15
C PHE A 154 -18.45 41.30 -3.43
N PHE A 155 -18.69 42.58 -3.23
CA PHE A 155 -19.87 43.08 -2.54
C PHE A 155 -21.15 42.55 -3.19
N TRP A 156 -22.02 41.86 -2.41
CA TRP A 156 -23.31 41.31 -2.82
C TRP A 156 -23.24 40.23 -3.93
N CYS A 157 -22.16 39.44 -3.97
CA CYS A 157 -22.03 38.23 -4.80
C CYS A 157 -22.66 37.04 -4.09
N ASN A 158 -23.97 37.11 -3.86
CA ASN A 158 -24.64 36.19 -2.93
C ASN A 158 -24.89 34.78 -3.47
N SER A 159 -24.63 34.49 -4.77
CA SER A 159 -24.71 33.14 -5.35
C SER A 159 -23.36 32.41 -5.39
N LEU A 160 -22.25 33.03 -5.06
CA LEU A 160 -20.94 32.38 -4.95
C LEU A 160 -20.99 31.34 -3.82
N GLN A 161 -20.72 30.08 -4.13
CA GLN A 161 -20.65 28.99 -3.15
C GLN A 161 -19.23 28.76 -2.63
N SER A 162 -18.24 28.97 -3.50
CA SER A 162 -16.82 28.92 -3.20
C SER A 162 -16.11 30.04 -3.96
N LEU A 163 -15.01 30.50 -3.39
CA LEU A 163 -14.15 31.50 -4.01
C LEU A 163 -12.71 31.19 -3.61
N ASP A 164 -11.87 30.85 -4.61
CA ASP A 164 -10.45 30.65 -4.40
C ASP A 164 -9.71 31.97 -4.57
N VAL A 165 -9.17 32.49 -3.49
CA VAL A 165 -8.33 33.69 -3.41
C VAL A 165 -6.95 33.39 -2.83
N SER A 166 -6.57 32.09 -2.82
CA SER A 166 -5.30 31.62 -2.25
C SER A 166 -4.07 32.18 -2.96
N ASN A 167 -4.21 32.61 -4.22
CA ASN A 167 -3.13 33.24 -4.99
C ASN A 167 -3.04 34.76 -4.79
N PHE A 168 -3.95 35.40 -4.02
CA PHE A 168 -3.94 36.84 -3.82
C PHE A 168 -2.76 37.29 -2.96
N ASN A 169 -1.94 38.18 -3.49
CA ASN A 169 -0.91 38.91 -2.76
C ASN A 169 -1.46 40.26 -2.36
N THR A 170 -1.79 40.46 -1.08
CA THR A 170 -2.43 41.65 -0.57
C THR A 170 -1.47 42.62 0.15
N LYS A 171 -0.15 42.42 -0.04
CA LYS A 171 0.89 43.19 0.66
C LYS A 171 0.74 44.71 0.53
N ASN A 172 0.27 45.20 -0.62
CA ASN A 172 0.12 46.61 -0.90
C ASN A 172 -1.30 47.14 -0.69
N VAL A 173 -2.24 46.28 -0.27
CA VAL A 173 -3.64 46.65 -0.06
C VAL A 173 -3.78 47.49 1.21
N THR A 174 -4.45 48.64 1.10
CA THR A 174 -4.69 49.57 2.20
C THR A 174 -6.11 49.55 2.74
N THR A 175 -7.08 49.03 1.94
CA THR A 175 -8.48 48.90 2.37
C THR A 175 -9.11 47.64 1.85
N MET A 176 -9.84 46.95 2.73
CA MET A 176 -10.65 45.76 2.45
C MET A 176 -12.12 45.97 2.86
N TYR A 177 -12.52 47.25 2.96
CA TYR A 177 -13.87 47.69 3.34
C TYR A 177 -14.93 47.00 2.47
N ASN A 178 -15.90 46.31 3.12
CA ASN A 178 -16.97 45.54 2.44
C ASN A 178 -16.50 44.50 1.42
N MET A 179 -15.30 43.96 1.47
CA MET A 179 -14.75 43.11 0.39
C MET A 179 -15.64 41.89 0.09
N PHE A 180 -16.18 41.23 1.10
CA PHE A 180 -17.08 40.09 1.00
C PHE A 180 -18.48 40.38 1.56
N TYR A 181 -18.91 41.59 1.58
CA TYR A 181 -20.19 42.04 2.12
C TYR A 181 -21.33 41.28 1.42
N TYR A 182 -22.18 40.61 2.20
CA TYR A 182 -23.36 39.83 1.73
C TYR A 182 -23.03 38.68 0.80
N CYS A 183 -21.83 38.08 0.87
CA CYS A 183 -21.45 36.84 0.21
C CYS A 183 -22.00 35.63 1.01
N ARG A 184 -23.33 35.58 1.17
CA ARG A 184 -23.99 34.74 2.16
C ARG A 184 -23.82 33.23 1.94
N ASN A 185 -23.57 32.77 0.69
CA ASN A 185 -23.47 31.34 0.37
C ASN A 185 -22.03 30.80 0.43
N ILE A 186 -21.03 31.61 0.67
CA ILE A 186 -19.65 31.16 0.88
C ILE A 186 -19.58 30.48 2.24
N GLN A 187 -19.10 29.20 2.24
CA GLN A 187 -18.98 28.42 3.47
C GLN A 187 -17.57 28.48 4.06
N SER A 188 -16.55 28.69 3.24
CA SER A 188 -15.15 28.82 3.63
C SER A 188 -14.39 29.72 2.68
N LEU A 189 -13.35 30.39 3.18
CA LEU A 189 -12.40 31.19 2.42
C LEU A 189 -10.99 30.83 2.88
N ASP A 190 -10.10 30.52 1.94
CA ASP A 190 -8.67 30.41 2.23
C ASP A 190 -8.02 31.80 2.10
N LEU A 191 -7.72 32.42 3.24
CA LEU A 191 -7.07 33.73 3.36
C LEU A 191 -5.60 33.59 3.81
N SER A 192 -5.00 32.40 3.67
CA SER A 192 -3.66 32.09 4.19
C SER A 192 -2.55 32.97 3.58
N ASN A 193 -2.76 33.50 2.37
CA ASN A 193 -1.81 34.38 1.69
C ASN A 193 -2.11 35.89 1.86
N PHE A 194 -3.17 36.21 2.60
CA PHE A 194 -3.50 37.62 2.85
C PHE A 194 -2.49 38.26 3.81
N ASN A 195 -1.77 39.25 3.34
CA ASN A 195 -0.96 40.16 4.19
C ASN A 195 -1.77 41.43 4.42
N THR A 196 -2.12 41.70 5.68
CA THR A 196 -2.96 42.83 6.06
C THR A 196 -2.19 43.92 6.78
N GLU A 197 -0.86 43.89 6.73
CA GLU A 197 0.01 44.83 7.45
C GLU A 197 -0.27 46.31 7.11
N ASN A 198 -0.65 46.60 5.85
CA ASN A 198 -0.92 47.96 5.39
C ASN A 198 -2.42 48.33 5.40
N VAL A 199 -3.29 47.40 5.81
CA VAL A 199 -4.74 47.64 5.80
C VAL A 199 -5.14 48.53 7.00
N THR A 200 -5.90 49.58 6.70
CA THR A 200 -6.40 50.53 7.72
C THR A 200 -7.91 50.38 7.97
N ASP A 201 -8.65 49.87 7.00
CA ASP A 201 -10.10 49.72 7.06
C ASP A 201 -10.54 48.30 6.66
N MET A 202 -11.18 47.60 7.61
CA MET A 202 -11.80 46.26 7.47
C MET A 202 -13.31 46.31 7.79
N ALA A 203 -13.91 47.51 7.86
CA ALA A 203 -15.32 47.58 8.21
C ALA A 203 -16.18 46.78 7.27
N ARG A 204 -17.11 46.00 7.84
CA ARG A 204 -18.09 45.15 7.15
C ARG A 204 -17.45 44.15 6.16
N MET A 205 -16.19 43.76 6.33
CA MET A 205 -15.47 42.87 5.39
C MET A 205 -16.22 41.56 5.15
N PHE A 206 -16.82 40.96 6.19
CA PHE A 206 -17.60 39.70 6.14
C PHE A 206 -19.05 39.92 6.54
N TYR A 207 -19.58 41.12 6.41
CA TYR A 207 -20.96 41.45 6.77
C TYR A 207 -21.97 40.52 6.08
N PHE A 208 -22.82 39.83 6.86
CA PHE A 208 -23.84 38.91 6.38
C PHE A 208 -23.29 37.71 5.53
N CYS A 209 -22.10 37.21 5.86
CA CYS A 209 -21.57 35.94 5.35
C CYS A 209 -22.20 34.77 6.14
N LYS A 210 -23.50 34.58 5.97
CA LYS A 210 -24.38 33.79 6.85
C LYS A 210 -23.92 32.35 7.04
N TYR A 211 -23.58 31.63 5.95
CA TYR A 211 -23.28 30.19 5.97
C TYR A 211 -21.80 29.87 6.16
N MET A 212 -20.96 30.84 6.43
CA MET A 212 -19.55 30.63 6.78
C MET A 212 -19.45 29.91 8.14
N GLN A 213 -18.79 28.73 8.16
CA GLN A 213 -18.69 27.91 9.36
C GLN A 213 -17.48 28.27 10.24
N SER A 214 -16.37 28.63 9.60
CA SER A 214 -15.15 29.03 10.28
C SER A 214 -14.34 30.00 9.43
N LEU A 215 -13.50 30.80 10.06
CA LEU A 215 -12.64 31.75 9.40
C LEU A 215 -11.26 31.75 10.04
N ASP A 216 -10.23 31.58 9.21
CA ASP A 216 -8.83 31.63 9.65
C ASP A 216 -8.20 32.97 9.32
N LEU A 217 -8.01 33.77 10.35
CA LEU A 217 -7.35 35.10 10.32
C LEU A 217 -6.01 35.06 11.04
N SER A 218 -5.39 33.89 11.21
CA SER A 218 -4.14 33.74 11.98
C SER A 218 -2.94 34.50 11.39
N ASN A 219 -2.97 34.75 10.09
CA ASN A 219 -1.96 35.58 9.41
C ASN A 219 -2.28 37.07 9.35
N PHE A 220 -3.49 37.48 9.76
CA PHE A 220 -3.88 38.90 9.76
C PHE A 220 -3.06 39.69 10.80
N ASN A 221 -2.35 40.70 10.33
CA ASN A 221 -1.74 41.74 11.15
C ASN A 221 -2.66 42.96 11.12
N THR A 222 -3.33 43.25 12.22
CA THR A 222 -4.31 44.31 12.32
C THR A 222 -3.81 45.55 13.08
N ALA A 223 -2.49 45.66 13.25
CA ALA A 223 -1.89 46.76 14.01
C ALA A 223 -2.23 48.14 13.45
N ASN A 224 -2.47 48.27 12.13
CA ASN A 224 -2.78 49.55 11.49
C ASN A 224 -4.29 49.73 11.25
N VAL A 225 -5.14 48.78 11.61
CA VAL A 225 -6.58 48.89 11.37
C VAL A 225 -7.24 49.79 12.39
N THR A 226 -8.01 50.75 11.87
CA THR A 226 -8.73 51.75 12.67
C THR A 226 -10.24 51.51 12.69
N ASP A 227 -10.79 50.85 11.67
CA ASP A 227 -12.22 50.56 11.57
C ASP A 227 -12.48 49.07 11.33
N MET A 228 -13.19 48.43 12.26
CA MET A 228 -13.69 47.04 12.18
C MET A 228 -15.22 46.98 12.41
N SER A 229 -15.92 48.13 12.25
CA SER A 229 -17.36 48.22 12.48
C SER A 229 -18.11 47.18 11.63
N SER A 230 -19.01 46.44 12.29
CA SER A 230 -19.87 45.38 11.68
C SER A 230 -19.10 44.34 10.88
N MET A 231 -17.80 44.08 11.18
CA MET A 231 -16.93 43.19 10.37
C MET A 231 -17.53 41.80 10.15
N PHE A 232 -18.19 41.24 11.17
CA PHE A 232 -18.81 39.89 11.13
C PHE A 232 -20.32 39.96 11.35
N TYR A 233 -20.95 41.10 11.17
CA TYR A 233 -22.36 41.34 11.42
C TYR A 233 -23.24 40.26 10.72
N TYR A 234 -24.13 39.58 11.47
CA TYR A 234 -25.05 38.51 10.98
C TYR A 234 -24.35 37.30 10.36
N CYS A 235 -23.16 36.95 10.79
CA CYS A 235 -22.51 35.67 10.46
C CYS A 235 -23.06 34.57 11.40
N THR A 236 -24.34 34.18 11.23
CA THR A 236 -25.06 33.35 12.22
C THR A 236 -24.54 31.95 12.38
N ASP A 237 -23.93 31.35 11.34
CA ASP A 237 -23.42 29.98 11.33
C ASP A 237 -21.90 29.91 11.64
N LEU A 238 -21.26 31.07 11.86
CA LEU A 238 -19.84 31.15 12.15
C LEU A 238 -19.53 30.65 13.57
N LYS A 239 -18.93 29.45 13.65
CA LYS A 239 -18.64 28.75 14.92
C LYS A 239 -17.28 29.12 15.49
N ALA A 240 -16.30 29.46 14.63
CA ALA A 240 -14.94 29.72 15.05
C ALA A 240 -14.24 30.76 14.17
N ILE A 241 -13.54 31.69 14.82
CA ILE A 241 -12.57 32.56 14.19
C ILE A 241 -11.21 32.21 14.79
N TYR A 242 -10.29 31.77 13.95
CA TYR A 242 -8.91 31.48 14.36
C TYR A 242 -8.07 32.74 14.16
N ALA A 243 -7.28 33.09 15.15
CA ALA A 243 -6.40 34.26 15.10
C ALA A 243 -5.01 33.89 15.69
N SER A 244 -4.08 34.81 15.56
CA SER A 244 -2.77 34.76 16.24
C SER A 244 -2.58 36.03 17.07
N GLY A 245 -1.46 36.16 17.78
CA GLY A 245 -1.11 37.35 18.52
C GLY A 245 -0.89 38.61 17.64
N LYS A 246 -0.90 38.46 16.29
CA LYS A 246 -0.84 39.59 15.35
C LYS A 246 -2.19 40.28 15.17
N PHE A 247 -3.29 39.58 15.47
CA PHE A 247 -4.62 40.18 15.46
C PHE A 247 -4.81 41.03 16.72
N THR A 248 -4.77 42.31 16.58
CA THR A 248 -4.93 43.27 17.70
C THR A 248 -6.01 44.30 17.40
N THR A 249 -6.68 44.80 18.42
CA THR A 249 -7.68 45.88 18.32
C THR A 249 -7.23 47.17 18.98
N SER A 250 -5.94 47.30 19.27
CA SER A 250 -5.38 48.41 20.02
C SER A 250 -5.63 49.75 19.34
N ASN A 251 -5.49 49.81 18.00
CA ASN A 251 -5.68 51.03 17.21
C ASN A 251 -7.08 51.18 16.62
N VAL A 252 -7.97 50.21 16.88
CA VAL A 252 -9.35 50.25 16.38
C VAL A 252 -10.15 51.30 17.15
N THR A 253 -10.61 52.33 16.44
CA THR A 253 -11.44 53.41 16.97
C THR A 253 -12.92 53.17 16.74
N SER A 254 -13.27 52.43 15.67
CA SER A 254 -14.64 52.11 15.30
C SER A 254 -14.82 50.57 15.27
N SER A 255 -15.73 50.04 16.10
CA SER A 255 -16.02 48.57 16.18
C SER A 255 -17.48 48.27 16.51
N SER A 256 -18.38 49.23 16.29
CA SER A 256 -19.79 49.02 16.57
C SER A 256 -20.33 47.81 15.80
N ASP A 257 -21.14 47.00 16.50
CA ASP A 257 -21.82 45.83 15.89
C ASP A 257 -20.88 44.78 15.21
N MET A 258 -19.59 44.76 15.59
CA MET A 258 -18.59 43.90 14.97
C MET A 258 -19.06 42.44 14.89
N PHE A 259 -19.70 41.94 15.97
CA PHE A 259 -20.21 40.57 16.08
C PHE A 259 -21.73 40.48 16.21
N TYR A 260 -22.47 41.52 15.88
CA TYR A 260 -23.93 41.53 16.06
C TYR A 260 -24.56 40.28 15.41
N ASN A 261 -25.32 39.52 16.17
CA ASN A 261 -26.01 38.29 15.76
C ASN A 261 -25.10 37.17 15.23
N CYS A 262 -23.88 37.06 15.71
CA CYS A 262 -22.99 35.90 15.49
C CYS A 262 -23.30 34.74 16.47
N THR A 263 -24.52 34.25 16.48
CA THR A 263 -25.09 33.40 17.55
C THR A 263 -24.44 32.05 17.74
N SER A 264 -23.69 31.56 16.75
CA SER A 264 -22.95 30.27 16.85
C SER A 264 -21.48 30.46 17.27
N LEU A 265 -21.00 31.70 17.41
CA LEU A 265 -19.58 31.96 17.64
C LEU A 265 -19.15 31.57 19.06
N SER A 266 -18.05 30.82 19.16
CA SER A 266 -17.50 30.38 20.43
C SER A 266 -15.98 30.34 20.37
N GLY A 267 -15.36 30.97 21.34
CA GLY A 267 -13.94 30.92 21.64
C GLY A 267 -13.71 30.40 23.06
N ASP A 268 -12.95 31.13 23.86
CA ASP A 268 -12.94 30.96 25.33
C ASP A 268 -14.25 31.49 25.96
N LYS A 269 -14.99 32.30 25.22
CA LYS A 269 -16.32 32.81 25.57
C LYS A 269 -17.33 32.39 24.52
N GLU A 270 -18.50 31.97 24.94
CA GLU A 270 -19.68 31.82 24.10
C GLU A 270 -20.19 33.21 23.68
N PHE A 271 -20.85 33.28 22.53
CA PHE A 271 -21.42 34.52 22.04
C PHE A 271 -22.36 35.18 23.05
N ASP A 272 -22.18 36.46 23.26
CA ASP A 272 -23.05 37.28 24.12
C ASP A 272 -23.44 38.57 23.35
N GLN A 273 -24.75 38.75 23.15
CA GLN A 273 -25.29 39.89 22.42
C GLN A 273 -24.99 41.27 23.06
N ASN A 274 -24.63 41.28 24.35
CA ASN A 274 -24.24 42.51 25.06
C ASN A 274 -22.78 42.94 24.74
N TYR A 275 -21.97 42.10 24.09
CA TYR A 275 -20.57 42.32 23.79
C TYR A 275 -20.29 42.09 22.32
N VAL A 276 -20.88 42.89 21.47
CA VAL A 276 -20.80 42.75 20.02
C VAL A 276 -19.73 43.66 19.34
N ASP A 277 -18.97 44.38 20.13
CA ASP A 277 -17.87 45.23 19.71
C ASP A 277 -16.50 44.51 19.80
N LYS A 278 -15.39 45.27 19.73
CA LYS A 278 -14.02 44.75 19.82
C LYS A 278 -13.66 44.12 21.18
N THR A 279 -14.48 44.25 22.23
CA THR A 279 -14.18 43.85 23.62
C THR A 279 -13.78 42.37 23.70
N TYR A 280 -14.45 41.50 22.94
CA TYR A 280 -14.14 40.07 22.87
C TYR A 280 -13.46 39.64 21.57
N ALA A 281 -12.97 40.58 20.74
CA ALA A 281 -12.17 40.27 19.55
C ALA A 281 -10.71 39.90 19.93
N LYS A 282 -10.57 38.86 20.75
CA LYS A 282 -9.29 38.41 21.31
C LYS A 282 -9.34 36.89 21.55
N ILE A 283 -8.17 36.27 21.64
CA ILE A 283 -8.00 34.82 21.89
C ILE A 283 -8.30 34.52 23.36
N ASP A 284 -7.54 35.13 24.27
CA ASP A 284 -7.67 34.88 25.72
C ASP A 284 -8.90 35.55 26.30
N GLY A 285 -9.86 34.76 26.74
CA GLY A 285 -11.10 35.22 27.30
C GLY A 285 -12.00 36.00 26.31
N GLY A 286 -11.91 35.67 25.00
CA GLY A 286 -12.70 36.27 23.94
C GLY A 286 -13.35 35.23 23.01
N TYR A 287 -13.83 35.71 21.85
CA TYR A 287 -14.50 34.91 20.82
C TYR A 287 -13.54 34.22 19.85
N PHE A 288 -12.26 34.58 19.85
CA PHE A 288 -11.30 34.00 18.95
C PHE A 288 -10.62 32.76 19.53
N ARG A 289 -10.23 31.84 18.66
CA ARG A 289 -9.47 30.66 19.00
C ARG A 289 -8.03 30.83 18.54
N ASP A 290 -7.05 30.44 19.35
CA ASP A 290 -5.67 30.40 18.95
C ASP A 290 -5.46 29.33 17.88
N LYS A 291 -4.94 29.71 16.73
CA LYS A 291 -4.66 28.80 15.60
C LYS A 291 -3.71 27.68 16.00
N ALA A 292 -2.78 27.93 16.92
CA ALA A 292 -1.85 26.91 17.41
C ALA A 292 -2.54 25.67 17.98
N TYR A 293 -3.77 25.82 18.48
CA TYR A 293 -4.57 24.75 19.07
C TYR A 293 -5.76 24.29 18.21
N ALA A 294 -5.85 24.78 16.96
CA ALA A 294 -7.01 24.57 16.08
C ALA A 294 -7.14 23.14 15.61
N ASN A 295 -6.01 22.52 15.27
CA ASN A 295 -5.95 21.22 14.63
C ASN A 295 -5.14 20.25 15.49
N ARG A 296 -5.66 19.94 16.67
CA ARG A 296 -4.95 19.19 17.69
C ARG A 296 -5.67 17.88 17.99
N PRO A 297 -5.00 16.75 17.92
CA PRO A 297 -5.55 15.50 18.42
C PRO A 297 -5.39 15.42 19.95
N TRP A 298 -6.40 14.89 20.63
CA TRP A 298 -6.39 14.66 22.08
C TRP A 298 -7.31 13.51 22.46
N VAL A 299 -7.18 13.04 23.69
CA VAL A 299 -7.91 11.88 24.20
C VAL A 299 -8.63 12.24 25.49
N LYS A 300 -9.87 11.81 25.64
CA LYS A 300 -10.68 11.94 26.84
C LYS A 300 -10.93 10.58 27.47
N TYR A 301 -10.59 10.41 28.74
CA TYR A 301 -11.02 9.29 29.53
C TYR A 301 -12.18 9.70 30.45
N ALA A 302 -13.28 8.96 30.39
CA ALA A 302 -14.42 9.09 31.31
C ALA A 302 -15.15 7.75 31.42
N ASP A 303 -15.51 7.35 32.62
CA ASP A 303 -16.39 6.21 32.95
C ASP A 303 -16.01 4.90 32.21
N GLY A 304 -14.71 4.58 32.17
CA GLY A 304 -14.20 3.39 31.51
C GLY A 304 -14.11 3.49 29.99
N THR A 305 -14.44 4.64 29.41
CA THR A 305 -14.36 4.91 27.98
C THR A 305 -13.22 5.86 27.66
N LEU A 306 -12.43 5.51 26.64
CA LEU A 306 -11.40 6.36 26.09
C LEU A 306 -11.85 6.89 24.72
N THR A 307 -12.01 8.20 24.57
CA THR A 307 -12.49 8.84 23.35
C THR A 307 -11.40 9.66 22.70
N PHE A 308 -11.06 9.34 21.44
CA PHE A 308 -10.10 10.06 20.60
C PHE A 308 -10.82 11.16 19.83
N GLN A 309 -10.32 12.38 19.90
CA GLN A 309 -10.92 13.57 19.32
C GLN A 309 -9.87 14.42 18.58
N TYR A 310 -10.33 15.25 17.64
CA TYR A 310 -9.48 16.18 16.88
C TYR A 310 -10.19 17.52 16.72
N GLY A 311 -9.48 18.62 16.93
CA GLY A 311 -10.03 19.95 16.74
C GLY A 311 -9.39 20.98 17.65
N TYR A 312 -10.15 22.02 17.99
CA TYR A 312 -9.67 23.04 18.91
C TYR A 312 -9.66 22.53 20.35
N LYS A 313 -8.48 22.55 20.94
CA LYS A 313 -8.32 22.21 22.36
C LYS A 313 -7.12 23.00 22.94
N LYS A 314 -7.41 24.08 23.65
CA LYS A 314 -6.39 24.99 24.20
C LYS A 314 -5.64 24.34 25.38
N THR A 315 -6.37 23.80 26.33
CA THR A 315 -5.81 23.16 27.51
C THR A 315 -6.16 21.68 27.50
N ILE A 316 -5.17 20.83 27.68
CA ILE A 316 -5.32 19.41 27.94
C ILE A 316 -4.82 19.17 29.34
N ASP A 317 -5.72 18.83 30.23
CA ASP A 317 -5.44 18.67 31.66
C ASP A 317 -5.71 17.22 32.09
N GLY A 318 -4.62 16.52 32.39
CA GLY A 318 -4.68 15.12 32.84
C GLY A 318 -5.54 14.91 34.08
N SER A 319 -5.74 15.92 34.93
CA SER A 319 -6.62 15.85 36.09
C SER A 319 -8.08 15.70 35.72
N ASN A 320 -8.49 16.24 34.56
CA ASN A 320 -9.82 16.10 33.99
C ASN A 320 -9.96 14.87 33.09
N GLY A 321 -8.97 13.95 33.06
CA GLY A 321 -8.96 12.79 32.19
C GLY A 321 -8.70 13.12 30.73
N GLU A 322 -8.07 14.24 30.44
CA GLU A 322 -7.74 14.66 29.07
C GLU A 322 -6.23 14.55 28.84
N TYR A 323 -5.84 14.00 27.69
CA TYR A 323 -4.44 13.67 27.41
C TYR A 323 -4.06 14.06 25.99
N GLU A 324 -2.83 14.52 25.80
CA GLU A 324 -2.22 14.67 24.49
C GLU A 324 -1.87 13.30 23.90
N LEU A 325 -1.85 13.20 22.57
CA LEU A 325 -1.26 12.02 21.95
C LEU A 325 0.25 11.98 22.22
N ASN A 326 0.76 10.78 22.44
CA ASN A 326 2.20 10.56 22.55
C ASN A 326 2.90 10.71 21.20
N THR A 327 4.21 10.89 21.26
CA THR A 327 5.11 10.97 20.10
C THR A 327 6.26 9.99 20.25
N GLY A 328 6.63 9.30 19.17
CA GLY A 328 7.67 8.28 19.18
C GLY A 328 7.36 7.19 20.20
N GLU A 329 8.36 6.73 20.94
CA GLU A 329 8.29 5.67 21.96
C GLU A 329 7.88 6.17 23.37
N LYS A 330 7.37 7.39 23.48
CA LYS A 330 6.83 7.87 24.76
C LYS A 330 5.53 7.17 25.10
N GLU A 331 5.35 6.81 26.35
CA GLU A 331 4.11 6.22 26.82
C GLU A 331 2.96 7.23 26.75
N PRO A 332 1.76 6.82 26.33
CA PRO A 332 0.61 7.69 26.34
C PRO A 332 0.18 8.06 27.78
N GLY A 333 -0.20 9.32 27.99
CA GLY A 333 -0.54 9.82 29.31
C GLY A 333 -1.71 9.11 29.99
N TRP A 334 -2.57 8.44 29.21
CA TRP A 334 -3.72 7.66 29.69
C TRP A 334 -3.37 6.20 30.05
N LEU A 335 -2.12 5.75 29.88
CA LEU A 335 -1.73 4.34 30.11
C LEU A 335 -2.04 3.89 31.54
N GLY A 336 -1.93 4.77 32.54
CA GLY A 336 -2.30 4.45 33.93
C GLY A 336 -3.79 4.14 34.17
N LYS A 337 -4.65 4.24 33.15
CA LYS A 337 -6.09 3.89 33.22
C LYS A 337 -6.42 2.51 32.64
N ASN A 338 -5.41 1.77 32.16
CA ASN A 338 -5.54 0.50 31.45
C ASN A 338 -6.44 -0.53 32.15
N SER A 339 -6.39 -0.64 33.48
CA SER A 339 -7.19 -1.59 34.26
C SER A 339 -8.71 -1.27 34.32
N SER A 340 -9.11 -0.08 33.92
CA SER A 340 -10.49 0.40 33.99
C SER A 340 -11.14 0.61 32.63
N ILE A 341 -10.36 0.64 31.52
CA ILE A 341 -10.89 0.87 30.18
C ILE A 341 -11.59 -0.39 29.67
N THR A 342 -12.87 -0.22 29.32
CA THR A 342 -13.71 -1.28 28.74
C THR A 342 -14.07 -0.99 27.29
N LYS A 343 -13.98 0.27 26.88
CA LYS A 343 -14.38 0.76 25.56
C LYS A 343 -13.43 1.84 25.05
N VAL A 344 -13.17 1.83 23.74
CA VAL A 344 -12.49 2.89 23.00
C VAL A 344 -13.41 3.41 21.91
N VAL A 345 -13.43 4.72 21.70
CA VAL A 345 -14.24 5.38 20.68
C VAL A 345 -13.37 6.37 19.90
N PHE A 346 -13.39 6.28 18.58
CA PHE A 346 -12.88 7.34 17.74
C PHE A 346 -14.02 8.25 17.32
N ASP A 347 -13.99 9.51 17.74
CA ASP A 347 -14.93 10.53 17.31
C ASP A 347 -14.77 10.85 15.82
N GLU A 348 -15.83 11.27 15.13
CA GLU A 348 -15.77 11.56 13.69
C GLU A 348 -14.70 12.61 13.35
N SER A 349 -14.46 13.57 14.23
CA SER A 349 -13.42 14.59 14.05
C SER A 349 -12.02 13.98 13.88
N PHE A 350 -11.78 12.80 14.48
CA PHE A 350 -10.47 12.15 14.45
C PHE A 350 -10.03 11.68 13.05
N LYS A 351 -10.92 11.64 12.07
CA LYS A 351 -10.59 11.41 10.64
C LYS A 351 -9.52 12.39 10.12
N ASN A 352 -9.44 13.56 10.72
CA ASN A 352 -8.51 14.61 10.35
C ASN A 352 -7.15 14.50 11.07
N ALA A 353 -7.04 13.70 12.11
CA ALA A 353 -5.79 13.46 12.82
C ALA A 353 -4.81 12.65 11.95
N ARG A 354 -3.52 12.92 12.12
CA ARG A 354 -2.43 12.19 11.46
C ARG A 354 -1.38 11.85 12.52
N PRO A 355 -1.68 10.90 13.42
CA PRO A 355 -0.72 10.51 14.44
C PRO A 355 0.49 9.82 13.80
N THR A 356 1.67 10.04 14.40
CA THR A 356 2.93 9.48 13.92
C THR A 356 3.33 8.19 14.62
N THR A 357 2.66 7.85 15.73
CA THR A 357 2.89 6.63 16.51
C THR A 357 1.58 6.07 17.05
N GLY A 358 1.51 4.76 17.14
CA GLY A 358 0.48 4.01 17.89
C GLY A 358 1.07 3.29 19.10
N TYR A 359 2.32 3.60 19.47
CA TYR A 359 3.07 2.93 20.51
C TYR A 359 2.29 2.90 21.84
N LYS A 360 2.00 1.70 22.31
CA LYS A 360 1.27 1.42 23.58
C LYS A 360 -0.12 2.04 23.70
N TRP A 361 -0.79 2.40 22.62
CA TRP A 361 -2.09 3.12 22.71
C TRP A 361 -3.15 2.36 23.50
N PHE A 362 -3.20 1.03 23.36
CA PHE A 362 -4.17 0.16 24.03
C PHE A 362 -3.45 -0.94 24.84
N CYS A 363 -2.25 -0.65 25.34
CA CYS A 363 -1.42 -1.62 26.05
C CYS A 363 -2.05 -2.00 27.39
N ASP A 364 -2.18 -3.33 27.65
CA ASP A 364 -2.71 -3.95 28.86
C ASP A 364 -4.17 -3.59 29.17
N TYR A 365 -4.98 -3.39 28.10
CA TYR A 365 -6.41 -3.16 28.28
C TYR A 365 -7.18 -4.49 28.36
N PHE A 366 -6.91 -5.26 29.41
CA PHE A 366 -7.47 -6.61 29.58
C PHE A 366 -8.99 -6.65 29.77
N LYS A 367 -9.65 -5.51 29.98
CA LYS A 367 -11.11 -5.39 30.02
C LYS A 367 -11.72 -4.83 28.74
N LEU A 368 -10.89 -4.41 27.77
CA LEU A 368 -11.37 -3.83 26.53
C LEU A 368 -12.11 -4.88 25.71
N THR A 369 -13.37 -4.61 25.41
CA THR A 369 -14.21 -5.51 24.62
C THR A 369 -14.57 -4.92 23.25
N GLU A 370 -14.48 -3.60 23.08
CA GLU A 370 -14.96 -2.90 21.91
C GLU A 370 -14.11 -1.67 21.56
N ILE A 371 -13.82 -1.51 20.28
CA ILE A 371 -13.25 -0.29 19.69
C ILE A 371 -14.20 0.21 18.60
N GLU A 372 -14.94 1.27 18.92
CA GLU A 372 -15.89 1.88 17.98
C GLU A 372 -15.18 2.83 17.01
N ASN A 373 -15.60 2.78 15.75
CA ASN A 373 -15.17 3.69 14.69
C ASN A 373 -13.65 3.73 14.49
N ILE A 374 -12.96 2.61 14.67
CA ILE A 374 -11.51 2.54 14.45
C ILE A 374 -11.13 2.94 13.01
N SER A 375 -12.06 2.88 12.06
CA SER A 375 -11.92 3.36 10.69
C SER A 375 -11.66 4.88 10.60
N TYR A 376 -11.91 5.64 11.65
CA TYR A 376 -11.57 7.07 11.73
C TYR A 376 -10.10 7.31 12.11
N LEU A 377 -9.39 6.28 12.53
CA LEU A 377 -7.95 6.36 12.78
C LEU A 377 -7.19 6.29 11.44
N ASN A 378 -6.59 7.40 11.05
CA ASN A 378 -5.68 7.43 9.90
C ASN A 378 -4.25 7.10 10.33
N THR A 379 -3.74 5.95 9.91
CA THR A 379 -2.42 5.44 10.29
C THR A 379 -1.32 5.76 9.27
N SER A 380 -1.60 6.53 8.21
CA SER A 380 -0.68 6.76 7.09
C SER A 380 0.64 7.42 7.45
N GLU A 381 0.69 8.13 8.60
CA GLU A 381 1.90 8.78 9.11
C GLU A 381 2.57 8.01 10.25
N MET A 382 1.98 6.90 10.71
CA MET A 382 2.56 6.11 11.79
C MET A 382 3.82 5.37 11.36
N THR A 383 4.86 5.48 12.17
CA THR A 383 6.15 4.78 11.98
C THR A 383 6.35 3.66 12.99
N ASP A 384 5.62 3.69 14.11
CA ASP A 384 5.74 2.75 15.21
C ASP A 384 4.34 2.31 15.68
N MET A 385 4.10 1.00 15.68
CA MET A 385 2.90 0.34 16.20
C MET A 385 3.26 -0.70 17.28
N GLY A 386 4.46 -0.59 17.85
CA GLY A 386 4.92 -1.49 18.91
C GLY A 386 3.96 -1.45 20.11
N TYR A 387 3.61 -2.62 20.62
CA TYR A 387 2.71 -2.82 21.76
C TYR A 387 1.28 -2.26 21.60
N MET A 388 0.86 -1.85 20.37
CA MET A 388 -0.37 -1.09 20.19
C MET A 388 -1.60 -1.76 20.83
N PHE A 389 -1.74 -3.09 20.69
CA PHE A 389 -2.84 -3.88 21.26
C PHE A 389 -2.36 -4.93 22.27
N THR A 390 -1.12 -4.80 22.80
CA THR A 390 -0.59 -5.72 23.81
C THR A 390 -1.57 -5.87 24.97
N GLY A 391 -1.84 -7.10 25.39
CA GLY A 391 -2.66 -7.38 26.57
C GLY A 391 -4.17 -7.08 26.42
N CYS A 392 -4.67 -6.85 25.19
CA CYS A 392 -6.10 -6.72 24.93
C CYS A 392 -6.82 -8.08 25.01
N SER A 393 -6.68 -8.76 26.15
CA SER A 393 -7.07 -10.17 26.31
C SER A 393 -8.58 -10.44 26.32
N SER A 394 -9.42 -9.40 26.38
CA SER A 394 -10.88 -9.52 26.26
C SER A 394 -11.42 -9.22 24.87
N LEU A 395 -10.60 -8.68 23.97
CA LEU A 395 -10.99 -8.31 22.60
C LEU A 395 -11.19 -9.57 21.74
N GLN A 396 -12.38 -9.73 21.14
CA GLN A 396 -12.72 -10.92 20.36
C GLN A 396 -12.54 -10.72 18.85
N SER A 397 -12.68 -9.48 18.37
CA SER A 397 -12.51 -9.09 16.98
C SER A 397 -11.93 -7.69 16.91
N LEU A 398 -11.23 -7.41 15.80
CA LEU A 398 -10.61 -6.12 15.53
C LEU A 398 -10.60 -5.88 14.02
N ASP A 399 -11.21 -4.79 13.58
CA ASP A 399 -11.21 -4.38 12.18
C ASP A 399 -10.03 -3.44 11.90
N LEU A 400 -9.07 -3.90 11.12
CA LEU A 400 -7.89 -3.14 10.73
C LEU A 400 -7.85 -2.86 9.22
N SER A 401 -8.96 -3.04 8.52
CA SER A 401 -9.06 -2.94 7.05
C SER A 401 -8.61 -1.57 6.49
N ASN A 402 -8.72 -0.50 7.31
CA ASN A 402 -8.30 0.84 6.94
C ASN A 402 -6.86 1.20 7.36
N PHE A 403 -6.12 0.27 7.99
CA PHE A 403 -4.76 0.57 8.44
C PHE A 403 -3.79 0.65 7.26
N ASN A 404 -3.12 1.78 7.13
CA ASN A 404 -1.99 1.96 6.22
C ASN A 404 -0.68 1.86 7.02
N THR A 405 0.05 0.77 6.83
CA THR A 405 1.29 0.50 7.56
C THR A 405 2.56 0.76 6.73
N ALA A 406 2.46 1.41 5.57
CA ALA A 406 3.56 1.58 4.63
C ALA A 406 4.77 2.35 5.18
N LYS A 407 4.59 3.10 6.28
CA LYS A 407 5.67 3.82 6.99
C LYS A 407 6.14 3.12 8.26
N VAL A 408 5.45 2.07 8.70
CA VAL A 408 5.74 1.39 9.97
C VAL A 408 7.04 0.61 9.89
N THR A 409 7.90 0.80 10.87
CA THR A 409 9.20 0.12 11.02
C THR A 409 9.25 -0.84 12.20
N ASP A 410 8.35 -0.68 13.18
CA ASP A 410 8.27 -1.50 14.39
C ASP A 410 6.85 -2.02 14.63
N MET A 411 6.71 -3.36 14.77
CA MET A 411 5.48 -4.07 15.12
C MET A 411 5.72 -5.03 16.32
N TYR A 412 6.77 -4.77 17.12
CA TYR A 412 7.12 -5.57 18.30
C TYR A 412 5.93 -5.68 19.25
N MET A 413 5.54 -6.91 19.59
CA MET A 413 4.44 -7.19 20.51
C MET A 413 3.08 -6.57 20.13
N MET A 414 2.83 -6.22 18.84
CA MET A 414 1.63 -5.47 18.45
C MET A 414 0.32 -6.14 18.94
N PHE A 415 0.22 -7.47 18.88
CA PHE A 415 -0.94 -8.25 19.33
C PHE A 415 -0.60 -9.25 20.45
N TYR A 416 0.46 -8.96 21.24
CA TYR A 416 0.87 -9.81 22.35
C TYR A 416 -0.28 -10.00 23.33
N ASP A 417 -0.58 -11.26 23.70
CA ASP A 417 -1.67 -11.67 24.62
C ASP A 417 -3.07 -11.11 24.26
N CYS A 418 -3.38 -11.05 22.96
CA CYS A 418 -4.74 -10.89 22.48
C CYS A 418 -5.46 -12.27 22.54
N SER A 419 -5.55 -12.83 23.76
CA SER A 419 -5.86 -14.25 23.98
C SER A 419 -7.27 -14.68 23.60
N LYS A 420 -8.24 -13.76 23.43
CA LYS A 420 -9.60 -14.04 22.95
C LYS A 420 -9.83 -13.76 21.48
N LEU A 421 -8.85 -13.19 20.79
CA LEU A 421 -8.96 -12.86 19.37
C LEU A 421 -9.03 -14.15 18.54
N GLN A 422 -10.09 -14.32 17.75
CA GLN A 422 -10.35 -15.56 16.98
C GLN A 422 -9.85 -15.48 15.53
N SER A 423 -9.92 -14.32 14.93
CA SER A 423 -9.45 -14.03 13.59
C SER A 423 -8.94 -12.60 13.51
N LEU A 424 -8.08 -12.34 12.54
CA LEU A 424 -7.52 -11.01 12.29
C LEU A 424 -7.27 -10.86 10.79
N ASP A 425 -7.89 -9.84 10.19
CA ASP A 425 -7.63 -9.47 8.79
C ASP A 425 -6.46 -8.47 8.75
N LEU A 426 -5.37 -8.90 8.12
CA LEU A 426 -4.15 -8.10 7.94
C LEU A 426 -3.87 -7.82 6.45
N SER A 427 -4.84 -8.02 5.58
CA SER A 427 -4.68 -7.85 4.12
C SER A 427 -4.27 -6.43 3.71
N SER A 428 -4.62 -5.42 4.54
CA SER A 428 -4.21 -4.02 4.35
C SER A 428 -2.76 -3.73 4.75
N PHE A 429 -2.07 -4.67 5.44
CA PHE A 429 -0.76 -4.41 6.01
C PHE A 429 0.34 -4.44 4.94
N ASN A 430 1.11 -3.37 4.86
CA ASN A 430 2.37 -3.30 4.12
C ASN A 430 3.54 -3.31 5.11
N THR A 431 4.25 -4.43 5.20
CA THR A 431 5.33 -4.63 6.17
C THR A 431 6.73 -4.46 5.57
N ALA A 432 6.84 -3.88 4.37
CA ALA A 432 8.11 -3.80 3.63
C ALA A 432 9.24 -3.04 4.37
N LYS A 433 8.87 -2.19 5.34
CA LYS A 433 9.84 -1.43 6.17
C LYS A 433 10.00 -1.98 7.59
N VAL A 434 9.20 -2.97 7.97
CA VAL A 434 9.24 -3.51 9.33
C VAL A 434 10.53 -4.28 9.56
N THR A 435 11.21 -3.95 10.65
CA THR A 435 12.48 -4.58 11.05
C THR A 435 12.32 -5.48 12.26
N ASP A 436 11.32 -5.28 13.10
CA ASP A 436 11.04 -6.06 14.30
C ASP A 436 9.61 -6.59 14.30
N MET A 437 9.47 -7.94 14.30
CA MET A 437 8.20 -8.65 14.42
C MET A 437 8.18 -9.62 15.62
N ARG A 438 9.17 -9.47 16.54
CA ARG A 438 9.24 -10.36 17.70
C ARG A 438 7.95 -10.28 18.52
N LYS A 439 7.47 -11.47 18.92
CA LYS A 439 6.31 -11.62 19.79
C LYS A 439 5.01 -10.99 19.24
N MET A 440 4.92 -10.73 17.91
CA MET A 440 3.78 -10.02 17.32
C MET A 440 2.45 -10.68 17.65
N PHE A 441 2.36 -12.02 17.64
CA PHE A 441 1.16 -12.80 17.96
C PHE A 441 1.36 -13.71 19.19
N TYR A 442 2.27 -13.35 20.08
CA TYR A 442 2.56 -14.11 21.30
C TYR A 442 1.29 -14.28 22.15
N MET A 443 0.95 -15.51 22.56
CA MET A 443 -0.23 -15.87 23.35
C MET A 443 -1.59 -15.52 22.72
N CYS A 444 -1.69 -15.39 21.39
CA CYS A 444 -2.98 -15.32 20.69
C CYS A 444 -3.64 -16.71 20.68
N THR A 445 -4.07 -17.18 21.88
CA THR A 445 -4.43 -18.60 22.11
C THR A 445 -5.70 -19.06 21.40
N GLN A 446 -6.61 -18.17 21.03
CA GLN A 446 -7.86 -18.49 20.33
C GLN A 446 -7.77 -18.30 18.81
N LEU A 447 -6.65 -17.78 18.28
CA LEU A 447 -6.46 -17.53 16.86
C LEU A 447 -6.40 -18.89 16.12
N GLN A 448 -7.33 -19.11 15.18
CA GLN A 448 -7.48 -20.38 14.45
C GLN A 448 -6.80 -20.35 13.09
N SER A 449 -6.82 -19.23 12.42
CA SER A 449 -6.17 -18.98 11.13
C SER A 449 -5.65 -17.56 11.08
N LEU A 450 -4.65 -17.33 10.23
CA LEU A 450 -4.05 -16.01 10.02
C LEU A 450 -3.57 -15.94 8.58
N ASP A 451 -4.08 -14.98 7.83
CA ASP A 451 -3.59 -14.68 6.48
C ASP A 451 -2.45 -13.65 6.56
N LEU A 452 -1.26 -14.09 6.15
CA LEU A 452 -0.04 -13.27 6.11
C LEU A 452 0.44 -13.02 4.68
N SER A 453 -0.41 -13.23 3.66
CA SER A 453 -0.05 -13.10 2.25
C SER A 453 0.41 -11.68 1.87
N SER A 454 -0.02 -10.65 2.63
CA SER A 454 0.41 -9.27 2.46
C SER A 454 1.80 -8.96 3.06
N PHE A 455 2.36 -9.87 3.89
CA PHE A 455 3.58 -9.58 4.64
C PHE A 455 4.83 -9.68 3.76
N ASN A 456 5.63 -8.64 3.78
CA ASN A 456 7.00 -8.62 3.24
C ASN A 456 7.98 -8.58 4.41
N THR A 457 8.72 -9.67 4.62
CA THR A 457 9.62 -9.84 5.75
C THR A 457 11.10 -9.61 5.41
N ALA A 458 11.40 -9.08 4.22
CA ALA A 458 12.79 -8.95 3.72
C ALA A 458 13.69 -8.04 4.57
N MET A 459 13.13 -7.19 5.43
CA MET A 459 13.87 -6.31 6.35
C MET A 459 13.89 -6.81 7.78
N VAL A 460 13.17 -7.88 8.11
CA VAL A 460 13.04 -8.39 9.49
C VAL A 460 14.32 -9.05 9.96
N ASN A 461 14.79 -8.65 11.14
CA ASN A 461 16.03 -9.15 11.75
C ASN A 461 15.81 -10.28 12.77
N SER A 462 14.64 -10.34 13.41
CA SER A 462 14.27 -11.36 14.37
C SER A 462 12.79 -11.68 14.30
N MET A 463 12.46 -12.96 14.36
CA MET A 463 11.10 -13.50 14.43
C MET A 463 10.87 -14.28 15.73
N ALA A 464 11.73 -14.04 16.73
CA ALA A 464 11.65 -14.76 18.00
C ALA A 464 10.27 -14.63 18.64
N PHE A 465 9.70 -15.75 19.07
CA PHE A 465 8.42 -15.86 19.77
C PHE A 465 7.20 -15.35 18.95
N MET A 466 7.33 -15.19 17.63
CA MET A 466 6.27 -14.53 16.83
C MET A 466 4.90 -15.19 16.99
N PHE A 467 4.83 -16.52 17.01
CA PHE A 467 3.61 -17.31 17.18
C PHE A 467 3.62 -18.15 18.47
N TYR A 468 4.38 -17.73 19.48
CA TYR A 468 4.48 -18.45 20.76
C TYR A 468 3.09 -18.62 21.38
N THR A 469 2.73 -19.89 21.70
CA THR A 469 1.42 -20.25 22.31
C THR A 469 0.20 -19.82 21.48
N CYS A 470 0.30 -19.78 20.14
CA CYS A 470 -0.89 -19.74 19.27
C CYS A 470 -1.53 -21.15 19.24
N SER A 471 -2.09 -21.55 20.38
CA SER A 471 -2.42 -22.95 20.66
C SER A 471 -3.56 -23.54 19.82
N LYS A 472 -4.41 -22.72 19.20
CA LYS A 472 -5.49 -23.13 18.31
C LYS A 472 -5.16 -22.99 16.82
N LEU A 473 -4.03 -22.42 16.46
CA LEU A 473 -3.60 -22.26 15.08
C LEU A 473 -3.36 -23.64 14.43
N GLN A 474 -4.07 -23.93 13.32
CA GLN A 474 -4.05 -25.25 12.69
C GLN A 474 -3.10 -25.31 11.49
N SER A 475 -3.04 -24.24 10.73
CA SER A 475 -2.16 -24.08 9.57
C SER A 475 -1.73 -22.63 9.45
N LEU A 476 -0.62 -22.40 8.76
CA LEU A 476 -0.08 -21.08 8.51
C LEU A 476 0.65 -21.09 7.16
N ASP A 477 0.26 -20.20 6.25
CA ASP A 477 0.97 -19.99 4.98
C ASP A 477 2.07 -18.95 5.19
N LEU A 478 3.32 -19.37 5.03
CA LEU A 478 4.52 -18.54 5.15
C LEU A 478 5.30 -18.50 3.83
N SER A 479 4.69 -18.88 2.71
CA SER A 479 5.36 -19.03 1.41
C SER A 479 6.00 -17.72 0.89
N ASN A 480 5.47 -16.58 1.34
CA ASN A 480 5.99 -15.24 1.00
C ASN A 480 7.05 -14.72 1.98
N PHE A 481 7.38 -15.46 3.05
CA PHE A 481 8.36 -15.00 4.04
C PHE A 481 9.78 -15.07 3.47
N ASN A 482 10.47 -13.93 3.47
CA ASN A 482 11.91 -13.84 3.20
C ASN A 482 12.67 -13.72 4.53
N THR A 483 13.34 -14.77 4.94
CA THR A 483 14.04 -14.82 6.23
C THR A 483 15.55 -14.61 6.12
N ALA A 484 16.04 -14.15 4.96
CA ALA A 484 17.50 -14.05 4.69
C ALA A 484 18.26 -13.13 5.65
N LYS A 485 17.59 -12.17 6.31
CA LYS A 485 18.19 -11.28 7.32
C LYS A 485 17.95 -11.73 8.77
N VAL A 486 17.10 -12.73 8.97
CA VAL A 486 16.73 -13.18 10.33
C VAL A 486 17.90 -13.87 10.99
N LYS A 487 18.22 -13.43 12.21
CA LYS A 487 19.27 -14.00 13.06
C LYS A 487 18.74 -14.86 14.21
N ASP A 488 17.49 -14.64 14.60
CA ASP A 488 16.89 -15.28 15.76
C ASP A 488 15.48 -15.77 15.44
N MET A 489 15.28 -17.09 15.61
CA MET A 489 14.00 -17.80 15.44
C MET A 489 13.60 -18.52 16.74
N GLU A 490 14.17 -18.10 17.88
CA GLU A 490 13.84 -18.69 19.17
C GLU A 490 12.34 -18.76 19.41
N SER A 491 11.85 -19.94 19.77
CA SER A 491 10.47 -20.18 20.20
C SER A 491 9.40 -19.71 19.21
N MET A 492 9.71 -19.58 17.89
CA MET A 492 8.80 -18.99 16.91
C MET A 492 7.44 -19.69 16.88
N PHE A 493 7.39 -21.02 16.96
CA PHE A 493 6.17 -21.84 16.98
C PHE A 493 5.99 -22.62 18.30
N ASN A 494 6.63 -22.19 19.37
CA ASN A 494 6.58 -22.84 20.67
C ASN A 494 5.14 -22.89 21.22
N TYR A 495 4.67 -24.05 21.70
CA TYR A 495 3.30 -24.31 22.17
C TYR A 495 2.20 -24.12 21.10
N CYS A 496 2.49 -24.22 19.81
CA CYS A 496 1.48 -24.31 18.75
C CYS A 496 0.88 -25.73 18.70
N TYR A 497 0.12 -26.09 19.73
CA TYR A 497 -0.39 -27.46 19.95
C TYR A 497 -1.26 -27.99 18.81
N SER A 498 -1.98 -27.12 18.10
CA SER A 498 -2.94 -27.51 17.06
C SER A 498 -2.37 -27.53 15.66
N LEU A 499 -1.14 -27.08 15.47
CA LEU A 499 -0.49 -26.99 14.17
C LEU A 499 -0.25 -28.39 13.60
N GLN A 500 -0.82 -28.68 12.42
CA GLN A 500 -0.79 -30.00 11.78
C GLN A 500 0.26 -30.07 10.67
N SER A 501 0.42 -29.00 9.92
CA SER A 501 1.39 -28.85 8.84
C SER A 501 1.96 -27.46 8.80
N LEU A 502 3.16 -27.30 8.25
CA LEU A 502 3.84 -26.01 8.10
C LEU A 502 4.77 -26.09 6.89
N ASP A 503 4.56 -25.23 5.91
CA ASP A 503 5.47 -25.06 4.78
C ASP A 503 6.53 -23.99 5.12
N LEU A 504 7.79 -24.41 5.17
CA LEU A 504 8.95 -23.59 5.44
C LEU A 504 9.91 -23.54 4.25
N SER A 505 9.46 -23.92 3.06
CA SER A 505 10.30 -23.99 1.84
C SER A 505 10.89 -22.63 1.44
N SER A 506 10.21 -21.54 1.80
CA SER A 506 10.68 -20.15 1.57
C SER A 506 11.77 -19.69 2.54
N PHE A 507 12.01 -20.42 3.65
CA PHE A 507 12.89 -19.98 4.71
C PHE A 507 14.37 -20.13 4.30
N ASN A 508 15.10 -19.02 4.37
CA ASN A 508 16.56 -18.98 4.28
C ASN A 508 17.13 -18.75 5.69
N THR A 509 17.69 -19.79 6.29
CA THR A 509 18.21 -19.74 7.67
C THR A 509 19.72 -19.55 7.76
N ALA A 510 20.39 -19.21 6.66
CA ALA A 510 21.86 -19.12 6.60
C ALA A 510 22.48 -18.10 7.59
N ASN A 511 21.67 -17.15 8.08
CA ASN A 511 22.11 -16.15 9.08
C ASN A 511 21.56 -16.40 10.49
N VAL A 512 20.77 -17.46 10.69
CA VAL A 512 20.17 -17.75 12.00
C VAL A 512 21.23 -18.29 12.97
N GLU A 513 21.26 -17.72 14.16
CA GLU A 513 22.19 -18.07 15.25
C GLU A 513 21.50 -18.87 16.37
N SER A 514 20.19 -18.69 16.57
CA SER A 514 19.38 -19.39 17.60
C SER A 514 18.11 -19.99 17.03
N MET A 515 17.87 -21.27 17.34
CA MET A 515 16.63 -22.02 17.06
C MET A 515 16.08 -22.70 18.33
N ILE A 516 16.39 -22.14 19.52
CA ILE A 516 15.94 -22.67 20.81
C ILE A 516 14.42 -22.80 20.80
N ASN A 517 13.90 -23.97 21.20
CA ASN A 517 12.47 -24.21 21.36
C ASN A 517 11.62 -23.93 20.11
N MET A 518 12.19 -23.85 18.90
CA MET A 518 11.46 -23.35 17.71
C MET A 518 10.13 -24.06 17.47
N PHE A 519 10.08 -25.40 17.65
CA PHE A 519 8.88 -26.21 17.51
C PHE A 519 8.49 -26.91 18.84
N TYR A 520 8.92 -26.38 19.99
CA TYR A 520 8.66 -26.96 21.30
C TYR A 520 7.16 -27.22 21.51
N LYS A 521 6.78 -28.48 21.78
CA LYS A 521 5.39 -28.90 21.99
C LYS A 521 4.42 -28.67 20.83
N CYS A 522 4.88 -28.68 19.60
CA CYS A 522 4.01 -28.75 18.42
C CYS A 522 3.46 -30.19 18.31
N SER A 523 2.58 -30.57 19.25
CA SER A 523 2.21 -31.97 19.50
C SER A 523 1.30 -32.62 18.43
N LYS A 524 0.71 -31.82 17.51
CA LYS A 524 -0.09 -32.34 16.38
C LYS A 524 0.64 -32.32 15.06
N LEU A 525 1.83 -31.72 14.97
CA LEU A 525 2.63 -31.70 13.76
C LEU A 525 3.04 -33.13 13.37
N GLN A 526 2.80 -33.54 12.10
CA GLN A 526 3.01 -34.92 11.64
C GLN A 526 4.31 -35.04 10.84
N SER A 527 4.59 -34.11 9.98
CA SER A 527 5.81 -34.06 9.18
C SER A 527 6.34 -32.66 9.09
N LEU A 528 7.64 -32.51 8.82
CA LEU A 528 8.28 -31.22 8.69
C LEU A 528 9.39 -31.31 7.63
N ASP A 529 9.30 -30.46 6.60
CA ASP A 529 10.36 -30.30 5.62
C ASP A 529 11.23 -29.09 5.97
N LEU A 530 12.48 -29.37 6.36
CA LEU A 530 13.54 -28.41 6.67
C LEU A 530 14.67 -28.48 5.65
N SER A 531 14.41 -28.97 4.43
CA SER A 531 15.42 -29.06 3.38
C SER A 531 15.97 -27.70 2.95
N SER A 532 15.21 -26.61 3.17
CA SER A 532 15.64 -25.22 2.97
C SER A 532 16.57 -24.69 4.08
N PHE A 533 16.64 -25.38 5.22
CA PHE A 533 17.38 -24.89 6.40
C PHE A 533 18.88 -25.10 6.26
N ASN A 534 19.62 -24.02 6.46
CA ASN A 534 21.08 -24.03 6.64
C ASN A 534 21.37 -23.66 8.10
N THR A 535 21.92 -24.62 8.86
CA THR A 535 22.17 -24.43 10.28
C THR A 535 23.66 -24.25 10.62
N VAL A 536 24.50 -23.94 9.64
CA VAL A 536 25.95 -23.81 9.81
C VAL A 536 26.34 -22.75 10.85
N LYS A 537 25.53 -21.66 10.97
CA LYS A 537 25.76 -20.59 11.97
C LYS A 537 25.00 -20.79 13.28
N VAL A 538 24.08 -21.77 13.33
CA VAL A 538 23.28 -21.97 14.54
C VAL A 538 24.15 -22.49 15.68
N THR A 539 24.07 -21.83 16.82
CA THR A 539 24.86 -22.19 18.03
C THR A 539 24.04 -22.87 19.11
N ASP A 540 22.69 -22.73 19.04
CA ASP A 540 21.78 -23.27 20.07
C ASP A 540 20.50 -23.84 19.45
N MET A 541 20.29 -25.15 19.70
CA MET A 541 19.09 -25.88 19.24
C MET A 541 18.40 -26.62 20.43
N ARG A 542 18.62 -26.13 21.68
CA ARG A 542 17.98 -26.75 22.84
C ARG A 542 16.48 -26.88 22.66
N LYS A 543 15.96 -28.09 22.91
CA LYS A 543 14.54 -28.43 22.93
C LYS A 543 13.80 -28.05 21.62
N MET A 544 14.51 -27.98 20.47
CA MET A 544 13.92 -27.53 19.19
C MET A 544 12.66 -28.31 18.83
N PHE A 545 12.66 -29.62 19.03
CA PHE A 545 11.52 -30.53 18.77
C PHE A 545 11.00 -31.20 20.03
N TYR A 546 11.24 -30.64 21.22
CA TYR A 546 10.83 -31.23 22.50
C TYR A 546 9.32 -31.49 22.53
N THR A 547 8.91 -32.71 22.83
CA THR A 547 7.50 -33.14 22.92
C THR A 547 6.68 -32.87 21.63
N CYS A 548 7.31 -33.00 20.47
CA CYS A 548 6.59 -33.11 19.19
C CYS A 548 6.10 -34.55 19.01
N SER A 549 5.17 -35.02 19.86
CA SER A 549 4.82 -36.43 20.05
C SER A 549 4.18 -37.08 18.83
N LYS A 550 3.58 -36.33 17.90
CA LYS A 550 2.99 -36.83 16.66
C LYS A 550 3.93 -36.74 15.45
N LEU A 551 5.07 -36.06 15.58
CA LEU A 551 6.00 -35.85 14.49
C LEU A 551 6.66 -37.19 14.12
N GLN A 552 6.46 -37.64 12.89
CA GLN A 552 6.96 -38.93 12.38
C GLN A 552 8.22 -38.77 11.53
N SER A 553 8.27 -37.66 10.74
CA SER A 553 9.36 -37.42 9.80
C SER A 553 9.83 -35.99 9.79
N ILE A 554 11.14 -35.78 9.67
CA ILE A 554 11.79 -34.49 9.42
C ILE A 554 12.72 -34.68 8.23
N ILE A 555 12.50 -33.92 7.16
CA ILE A 555 13.37 -33.89 5.99
C ILE A 555 14.39 -32.77 6.19
N ILE A 556 15.67 -33.04 5.96
CA ILE A 556 16.78 -32.12 6.14
C ILE A 556 17.72 -32.12 4.92
N SER A 557 18.42 -31.01 4.67
CA SER A 557 19.49 -30.93 3.67
C SER A 557 20.87 -31.31 4.25
N LYS A 558 21.90 -31.31 3.38
CA LYS A 558 23.31 -31.45 3.82
C LYS A 558 23.75 -30.30 4.73
N ASP A 559 23.14 -29.12 4.59
CA ASP A 559 23.48 -27.90 5.33
C ASP A 559 22.78 -27.83 6.71
N PHE A 560 21.85 -28.75 6.99
CA PHE A 560 21.30 -28.94 8.33
C PHE A 560 22.28 -29.77 9.16
N THR A 561 23.11 -29.11 9.96
CA THR A 561 24.23 -29.70 10.73
C THR A 561 24.25 -29.20 12.16
N THR A 562 24.83 -29.98 13.07
CA THR A 562 25.08 -29.59 14.46
C THR A 562 26.56 -29.23 14.74
N LYS A 563 27.40 -29.09 13.70
CA LYS A 563 28.81 -28.83 13.86
C LYS A 563 29.15 -27.55 14.67
N SER A 564 28.40 -26.49 14.48
CA SER A 564 28.57 -25.22 15.19
C SER A 564 27.73 -25.13 16.47
N VAL A 565 26.82 -26.09 16.67
CA VAL A 565 25.84 -26.06 17.77
C VAL A 565 26.55 -26.42 19.08
N LYS A 566 26.53 -25.52 20.04
CA LYS A 566 27.07 -25.70 21.39
C LYS A 566 26.11 -26.39 22.33
N TYR A 567 24.80 -26.22 22.12
CA TYR A 567 23.75 -26.68 23.01
C TYR A 567 22.63 -27.38 22.23
N THR A 568 22.49 -28.71 22.46
CA THR A 568 21.42 -29.57 21.88
C THR A 568 20.53 -30.20 22.96
N THR A 569 20.66 -29.81 24.23
CA THR A 569 20.00 -30.44 25.37
C THR A 569 18.53 -30.65 25.11
N ALA A 570 18.06 -31.90 25.17
CA ALA A 570 16.68 -32.33 24.98
C ALA A 570 16.08 -31.93 23.61
N MET A 571 16.89 -31.79 22.56
CA MET A 571 16.44 -31.38 21.21
C MET A 571 15.29 -32.25 20.73
N PHE A 572 15.33 -33.58 20.92
CA PHE A 572 14.31 -34.55 20.49
C PHE A 572 13.64 -35.30 21.65
N SER A 573 13.70 -34.81 22.89
CA SER A 573 13.01 -35.48 23.99
C SER A 573 11.51 -35.58 23.73
N ASP A 574 10.91 -36.78 23.90
CA ASP A 574 9.52 -37.07 23.55
C ASP A 574 9.13 -36.75 22.08
N CYS A 575 10.12 -36.79 21.19
CA CYS A 575 9.91 -36.69 19.73
C CYS A 575 10.48 -37.94 19.04
N TYR A 576 9.62 -38.67 18.41
CA TYR A 576 9.97 -39.97 17.80
C TYR A 576 10.23 -39.85 16.30
N ALA A 577 10.25 -38.64 15.74
CA ALA A 577 10.49 -38.41 14.33
C ALA A 577 11.80 -39.04 13.84
N ARG A 578 11.75 -39.62 12.64
CA ARG A 578 12.91 -40.07 11.88
C ARG A 578 13.44 -38.89 11.05
N LEU A 579 14.76 -38.84 10.90
CA LEU A 579 15.42 -37.83 10.06
C LEU A 579 15.65 -38.42 8.67
N TYR A 580 15.34 -37.66 7.63
CA TYR A 580 15.52 -38.04 6.24
C TYR A 580 16.28 -36.97 5.48
N THR A 581 17.10 -37.38 4.50
CA THR A 581 17.78 -36.49 3.56
C THR A 581 17.84 -37.12 2.17
N THR A 582 17.98 -36.34 1.13
CA THR A 582 18.17 -36.89 -0.22
C THR A 582 19.47 -37.72 -0.26
N VAL A 583 19.54 -38.73 -1.11
CA VAL A 583 20.79 -39.47 -1.28
C VAL A 583 21.94 -38.57 -1.66
N ALA A 584 21.71 -37.55 -2.51
CA ALA A 584 22.71 -36.57 -2.90
C ALA A 584 23.28 -35.81 -1.68
N ASP A 585 22.40 -35.30 -0.83
CA ASP A 585 22.79 -34.58 0.38
C ASP A 585 23.46 -35.55 1.40
N TYR A 586 22.94 -36.77 1.53
CA TYR A 586 23.53 -37.80 2.38
C TYR A 586 24.99 -38.09 2.00
N MET A 587 25.27 -38.18 0.70
CA MET A 587 26.63 -38.38 0.19
C MET A 587 27.51 -37.18 0.37
N ALA A 588 26.95 -35.95 0.25
CA ALA A 588 27.68 -34.68 0.40
C ALA A 588 27.97 -34.31 1.86
N ARG A 589 27.33 -35.00 2.86
CA ARG A 589 27.54 -34.72 4.28
C ARG A 589 28.95 -35.14 4.76
N SER A 590 29.59 -34.24 5.45
CA SER A 590 30.90 -34.42 6.08
C SER A 590 30.82 -34.73 7.58
N ASP A 591 29.60 -34.83 8.18
CA ASP A 591 29.36 -35.19 9.56
C ASP A 591 29.18 -36.72 9.72
N ASN A 592 28.93 -37.17 10.95
CA ASN A 592 28.73 -38.58 11.28
C ASN A 592 27.38 -39.15 10.80
N LYS A 593 26.67 -38.41 9.92
CA LYS A 593 25.33 -38.80 9.43
C LYS A 593 24.30 -38.99 10.53
N THR A 594 24.49 -38.27 11.65
CA THR A 594 23.58 -38.24 12.80
C THR A 594 23.36 -36.78 13.24
N ILE A 595 22.19 -36.48 13.78
CA ILE A 595 21.86 -35.20 14.44
C ILE A 595 21.40 -35.53 15.87
N ASP A 596 22.15 -35.05 16.87
CA ASP A 596 21.87 -35.31 18.29
C ASP A 596 21.56 -36.81 18.60
N GLY A 597 22.38 -37.70 18.03
CA GLY A 597 22.26 -39.15 18.17
C GLY A 597 21.18 -39.84 17.30
N LYS A 598 20.32 -39.11 16.58
CA LYS A 598 19.38 -39.67 15.60
C LYS A 598 20.07 -39.93 14.27
N VAL A 599 19.92 -41.12 13.75
CA VAL A 599 20.43 -41.52 12.42
C VAL A 599 19.65 -40.78 11.32
N ILE A 600 20.39 -40.31 10.35
CA ILE A 600 19.83 -39.71 9.14
C ILE A 600 19.65 -40.80 8.09
N ASN A 601 18.44 -40.94 7.58
CA ASN A 601 18.10 -41.95 6.60
C ASN A 601 18.08 -41.33 5.20
N PRO A 602 18.80 -41.89 4.22
CA PRO A 602 18.73 -41.43 2.85
C PRO A 602 17.38 -41.80 2.22
N TYR A 603 16.90 -40.93 1.34
CA TYR A 603 15.74 -41.23 0.51
C TYR A 603 15.96 -40.76 -0.94
N PHE A 604 15.23 -41.38 -1.84
CA PHE A 604 15.11 -40.97 -3.24
C PHE A 604 13.79 -40.28 -3.45
N PRO A 605 13.81 -39.00 -3.83
CA PRO A 605 12.56 -38.33 -4.22
C PRO A 605 12.01 -38.96 -5.48
N ILE A 606 10.73 -39.32 -5.47
CA ILE A 606 10.01 -39.94 -6.60
C ILE A 606 9.07 -38.90 -7.23
N ASN A 607 8.77 -39.08 -8.52
CA ASN A 607 7.86 -38.19 -9.21
C ASN A 607 6.41 -38.42 -8.72
N ALA A 608 5.82 -37.41 -8.09
CA ALA A 608 4.46 -37.48 -7.57
C ALA A 608 3.37 -37.72 -8.64
N LYS A 609 3.69 -37.60 -9.93
CA LYS A 609 2.76 -37.75 -11.06
C LYS A 609 2.98 -39.05 -11.87
N ALA A 610 3.99 -39.81 -11.55
CA ALA A 610 4.34 -41.03 -12.28
C ALA A 610 4.13 -42.25 -11.41
N GLU A 611 3.48 -43.28 -11.95
CA GLU A 611 3.32 -44.58 -11.26
C GLU A 611 4.64 -45.30 -11.15
N TYR A 612 5.50 -45.24 -12.17
CA TYR A 612 6.82 -45.88 -12.20
C TYR A 612 7.94 -44.89 -12.36
N GLY A 613 9.12 -45.21 -11.86
CA GLY A 613 10.33 -44.41 -12.07
C GLY A 613 11.59 -45.28 -11.90
N THR A 614 12.76 -44.66 -12.15
CA THR A 614 14.04 -45.34 -12.03
C THR A 614 14.84 -44.79 -10.85
N LEU A 615 15.70 -45.61 -10.25
CA LEU A 615 16.69 -45.18 -9.25
C LEU A 615 18.02 -45.92 -9.44
N CYS A 616 19.10 -45.28 -9.01
CA CYS A 616 20.43 -45.90 -8.84
C CYS A 616 21.04 -45.35 -7.55
N SER A 617 21.11 -46.14 -6.51
CA SER A 617 21.63 -45.74 -5.21
C SER A 617 23.12 -45.97 -5.07
N PRO A 618 23.91 -44.97 -4.58
CA PRO A 618 25.30 -45.19 -4.23
C PRO A 618 25.50 -46.01 -2.95
N VAL A 619 24.43 -46.20 -2.17
CA VAL A 619 24.42 -47.01 -0.95
C VAL A 619 23.39 -48.14 -1.10
N GLY A 620 23.66 -49.26 -0.50
CA GLY A 620 22.75 -50.42 -0.47
C GLY A 620 22.09 -50.61 0.88
N GLY A 621 21.03 -51.43 0.92
CA GLY A 621 20.32 -51.72 2.13
C GLY A 621 19.03 -52.48 1.90
N THR A 622 18.44 -52.96 2.97
CA THR A 622 17.14 -53.62 2.96
C THR A 622 16.01 -52.60 2.96
N LEU A 623 14.98 -52.90 2.24
CA LEU A 623 13.71 -52.20 2.30
C LEU A 623 13.07 -52.52 3.68
N GLY A 624 12.95 -51.51 4.57
CA GLY A 624 12.53 -51.66 5.96
C GLY A 624 11.02 -51.91 6.09
N GLU A 625 10.57 -52.79 7.00
CA GLU A 625 9.17 -52.98 7.32
C GLU A 625 8.56 -51.67 7.87
N GLY A 626 7.43 -51.24 7.31
CA GLY A 626 6.61 -50.10 7.79
C GLY A 626 7.16 -48.70 7.49
N THR A 627 8.17 -48.59 6.61
CA THR A 627 8.77 -47.25 6.28
C THR A 627 8.64 -46.87 4.80
N PHE A 628 7.79 -47.56 4.06
CA PHE A 628 7.59 -47.30 2.64
C PHE A 628 6.46 -46.31 2.44
N TYR A 629 6.86 -45.09 2.41
CA TYR A 629 5.96 -44.01 2.00
C TYR A 629 6.12 -43.78 0.50
N GLY A 630 5.03 -43.96 -0.25
CA GLY A 630 4.94 -43.56 -1.64
C GLY A 630 5.39 -44.57 -2.69
N PHE A 631 5.92 -45.72 -2.33
CA PHE A 631 6.09 -46.83 -3.29
C PHE A 631 5.68 -48.15 -2.67
N ASP A 632 5.36 -49.12 -3.52
CA ASP A 632 4.93 -50.42 -3.08
C ASP A 632 5.82 -51.58 -3.58
N LYS A 633 6.53 -51.40 -4.69
CA LYS A 633 7.35 -52.44 -5.28
C LYS A 633 8.64 -51.92 -5.92
N LEU A 634 9.69 -52.68 -5.86
CA LEU A 634 11.00 -52.45 -6.48
C LEU A 634 11.32 -53.60 -7.44
N TYR A 635 11.89 -53.28 -8.57
CA TYR A 635 12.20 -54.23 -9.62
C TYR A 635 13.58 -54.08 -10.19
N GLU A 636 14.21 -55.18 -10.58
CA GLU A 636 15.34 -55.23 -11.51
C GLU A 636 14.87 -55.73 -12.89
N VAL A 637 15.64 -55.44 -13.94
CA VAL A 637 15.38 -55.98 -15.27
C VAL A 637 15.89 -57.43 -15.32
N ASP A 638 15.00 -58.33 -15.68
CA ASP A 638 15.36 -59.73 -15.97
C ASP A 638 15.91 -59.81 -17.41
N ALA A 639 17.23 -59.82 -17.56
CA ALA A 639 17.87 -59.78 -18.84
C ALA A 639 17.61 -61.03 -19.69
N ASP A 640 17.41 -62.16 -19.02
CA ASP A 640 17.19 -63.45 -19.71
C ASP A 640 15.81 -63.55 -20.34
N LYS A 641 14.82 -62.80 -19.82
CA LYS A 641 13.45 -62.80 -20.30
C LYS A 641 13.04 -61.52 -21.05
N THR A 642 13.90 -60.54 -21.10
CA THR A 642 13.68 -59.25 -21.81
C THR A 642 14.02 -59.42 -23.29
N ASP A 643 13.15 -58.92 -24.19
CA ASP A 643 13.31 -58.95 -25.64
C ASP A 643 13.15 -57.53 -26.24
N ASP A 644 13.12 -57.39 -27.56
CA ASP A 644 13.00 -56.14 -28.28
C ASP A 644 11.56 -55.54 -28.23
N THR A 645 10.60 -56.24 -27.67
CA THR A 645 9.18 -55.87 -27.58
C THR A 645 8.76 -55.49 -26.16
N LYS A 646 9.38 -56.07 -25.13
CA LYS A 646 9.05 -55.88 -23.72
C LYS A 646 10.25 -56.01 -22.80
N VAL A 647 10.25 -55.26 -21.75
CA VAL A 647 11.22 -55.35 -20.63
C VAL A 647 10.56 -56.14 -19.51
N VAL A 648 11.14 -57.27 -19.14
CA VAL A 648 10.60 -58.13 -18.06
C VAL A 648 11.19 -57.71 -16.73
N MET A 649 10.31 -57.47 -15.75
CA MET A 649 10.64 -57.00 -14.42
C MET A 649 10.60 -58.14 -13.40
N LYS A 650 11.65 -58.23 -12.60
CA LYS A 650 11.74 -59.12 -11.45
C LYS A 650 11.71 -58.36 -10.15
N GLU A 651 10.75 -58.67 -9.28
CA GLU A 651 10.60 -57.99 -7.99
C GLU A 651 11.76 -58.30 -7.06
N VAL A 652 12.25 -57.31 -6.33
CA VAL A 652 13.35 -57.43 -5.36
C VAL A 652 13.01 -56.70 -4.07
N THR A 653 13.63 -57.10 -2.96
CA THR A 653 13.39 -56.54 -1.62
C THR A 653 14.58 -55.81 -1.03
N GLU A 654 15.71 -55.76 -1.75
CA GLU A 654 16.94 -55.07 -1.32
C GLU A 654 17.50 -54.21 -2.45
N ILE A 655 18.21 -53.16 -2.08
CA ILE A 655 18.97 -52.29 -2.96
C ILE A 655 20.45 -52.58 -2.78
N LYS A 656 21.14 -52.92 -3.87
CA LYS A 656 22.62 -53.02 -3.88
C LYS A 656 23.25 -51.71 -4.35
N ALA A 657 24.32 -51.30 -3.67
CA ALA A 657 25.02 -50.10 -3.99
C ALA A 657 25.48 -50.07 -5.45
N GLY A 658 25.15 -48.99 -6.18
CA GLY A 658 25.48 -48.79 -7.58
C GLY A 658 24.62 -49.55 -8.58
N LYS A 659 23.74 -50.48 -8.17
CA LYS A 659 22.84 -51.18 -9.08
C LYS A 659 21.59 -50.35 -9.40
N PRO A 660 21.19 -50.20 -10.67
CA PRO A 660 19.97 -49.51 -11.04
C PRO A 660 18.71 -50.38 -10.91
N TYR A 661 17.60 -49.76 -10.55
CA TYR A 661 16.30 -50.36 -10.30
C TYR A 661 15.15 -49.52 -10.90
N ILE A 662 13.96 -50.15 -11.02
CA ILE A 662 12.68 -49.51 -11.33
C ILE A 662 11.80 -49.69 -10.10
N TYR A 663 11.09 -48.60 -9.72
CA TYR A 663 10.11 -48.65 -8.63
C TYR A 663 8.70 -48.42 -9.13
N ARG A 664 7.71 -48.96 -8.44
CA ARG A 664 6.28 -48.63 -8.58
C ARG A 664 5.83 -47.78 -7.38
N ARG A 665 5.08 -46.74 -7.64
CA ARG A 665 4.61 -45.79 -6.63
C ARG A 665 3.23 -46.16 -6.11
N ASN A 666 2.98 -46.01 -4.79
CA ASN A 666 1.64 -46.01 -4.22
C ASN A 666 0.98 -44.61 -4.43
N LEU A 667 0.03 -44.53 -5.37
CA LEU A 667 -0.63 -43.27 -5.75
C LEU A 667 -1.62 -42.71 -4.72
N THR A 668 -1.93 -43.46 -3.66
CA THR A 668 -2.93 -43.09 -2.64
C THR A 668 -2.36 -42.35 -1.44
N ASP A 669 -1.03 -42.24 -1.34
CA ASP A 669 -0.37 -41.67 -0.18
C ASP A 669 -0.08 -40.19 -0.37
N SER A 670 -0.48 -39.34 0.59
CA SER A 670 -0.37 -37.87 0.57
C SER A 670 0.73 -37.31 1.48
N ASP A 671 1.47 -38.13 2.23
CA ASP A 671 2.57 -37.64 3.09
C ASP A 671 3.73 -37.08 2.22
N PRO A 672 4.39 -35.93 2.60
CA PRO A 672 5.55 -35.41 1.88
C PRO A 672 6.70 -36.42 1.73
N VAL A 673 6.92 -37.27 2.73
CA VAL A 673 7.89 -38.39 2.64
C VAL A 673 7.32 -39.55 1.82
N ALA A 674 6.01 -39.59 1.63
CA ALA A 674 5.32 -40.57 0.81
C ALA A 674 5.71 -40.54 -0.68
N ASN A 675 6.37 -39.49 -1.14
CA ASN A 675 6.95 -39.39 -2.48
C ASN A 675 8.46 -39.69 -2.48
N ALA A 676 8.87 -40.64 -1.64
CA ALA A 676 10.26 -40.99 -1.46
C ALA A 676 10.43 -42.51 -1.20
N ILE A 677 11.54 -43.09 -1.65
CA ILE A 677 11.98 -44.41 -1.32
C ILE A 677 12.99 -44.33 -0.19
N VAL A 678 12.68 -44.91 0.95
CA VAL A 678 13.55 -44.97 2.15
C VAL A 678 14.03 -46.39 2.39
N PHE A 679 15.28 -46.56 2.81
CA PHE A 679 15.84 -47.87 3.11
C PHE A 679 16.87 -47.82 4.25
N ASN A 680 17.05 -48.95 4.94
CA ASN A 680 18.10 -49.07 5.96
C ASN A 680 19.42 -49.39 5.26
N ILE A 681 20.47 -48.65 5.61
CA ILE A 681 21.80 -48.83 5.00
C ILE A 681 22.48 -50.03 5.65
N ASP A 682 22.88 -51.00 4.85
CA ASP A 682 23.66 -52.16 5.27
C ASP A 682 24.83 -52.47 4.34
N GLU A 683 25.01 -51.72 3.23
CA GLU A 683 26.14 -51.84 2.32
C GLU A 683 26.99 -50.58 2.27
N THR A 684 28.28 -50.76 1.99
CA THR A 684 29.21 -49.63 1.73
C THR A 684 28.88 -48.92 0.42
N THR A 685 29.25 -47.66 0.36
CA THR A 685 29.02 -46.79 -0.82
C THR A 685 29.77 -47.30 -2.04
N ALA A 686 29.10 -47.43 -3.17
CA ALA A 686 29.72 -47.76 -4.44
C ALA A 686 30.49 -46.55 -4.99
N SER A 687 31.62 -46.76 -5.59
CA SER A 687 32.47 -45.74 -6.25
C SER A 687 31.91 -45.25 -7.59
N ALA A 688 31.12 -46.09 -8.25
CA ALA A 688 30.48 -45.82 -9.54
C ALA A 688 29.22 -46.67 -9.72
N PRO A 689 28.27 -46.32 -10.60
CA PRO A 689 27.12 -47.11 -10.96
C PRO A 689 27.56 -48.45 -11.60
N GLN A 690 26.92 -49.53 -11.21
CA GLN A 690 27.12 -50.85 -11.83
C GLN A 690 26.25 -50.93 -13.11
N ASN A 691 26.92 -50.84 -14.26
CA ASN A 691 26.27 -50.85 -15.57
C ASN A 691 26.41 -52.17 -16.28
N LEU A 692 26.25 -53.30 -15.56
CA LEU A 692 26.45 -54.65 -16.08
C LEU A 692 25.22 -55.23 -16.81
N GLY A 693 24.04 -54.66 -16.64
CA GLY A 693 22.79 -55.10 -17.27
C GLY A 693 22.26 -54.15 -18.33
N MET A 694 21.06 -54.42 -18.80
CA MET A 694 20.37 -53.52 -19.74
C MET A 694 19.94 -52.19 -19.12
N LEU A 695 19.60 -52.14 -17.83
CA LEU A 695 19.32 -50.90 -17.10
C LEU A 695 20.66 -50.30 -16.65
N LYS A 696 20.95 -49.07 -17.10
CA LYS A 696 22.18 -48.33 -16.83
C LYS A 696 21.90 -47.19 -15.84
N GLY A 697 22.56 -47.18 -14.71
CA GLY A 697 22.43 -46.14 -13.70
C GLY A 697 23.41 -44.97 -13.86
N THR A 698 23.10 -43.88 -13.22
CA THR A 698 24.01 -42.70 -13.11
C THR A 698 23.91 -42.06 -11.75
N PHE A 699 25.03 -41.60 -11.19
CA PHE A 699 25.08 -40.81 -9.95
C PHE A 699 25.04 -39.31 -10.22
N GLU A 700 25.25 -38.87 -11.47
CA GLU A 700 25.20 -37.51 -11.90
C GLU A 700 24.15 -37.31 -12.97
N SER A 701 23.65 -36.09 -13.12
CA SER A 701 22.78 -35.75 -14.23
C SER A 701 23.54 -35.78 -15.54
N MET A 702 23.10 -36.56 -16.50
CA MET A 702 23.75 -36.72 -17.80
C MET A 702 22.76 -36.56 -18.96
N THR A 703 23.24 -36.28 -20.14
CA THR A 703 22.44 -36.35 -21.37
C THR A 703 22.19 -37.84 -21.69
N ALA A 704 20.93 -38.16 -21.96
CA ALA A 704 20.56 -39.52 -22.33
C ALA A 704 21.25 -39.92 -23.65
N PRO A 705 21.91 -41.11 -23.70
CA PRO A 705 22.52 -41.57 -24.95
C PRO A 705 21.49 -41.74 -26.06
N GLY A 706 21.83 -41.38 -27.30
CA GLY A 706 20.99 -41.64 -28.47
C GLY A 706 20.78 -43.19 -28.63
N GLY A 707 19.56 -43.56 -28.98
CA GLY A 707 19.17 -44.97 -29.06
C GLY A 707 18.83 -45.63 -27.73
N SER A 708 19.12 -45.02 -26.57
CA SER A 708 18.67 -45.47 -25.25
C SER A 708 17.19 -45.19 -25.03
N TYR A 709 16.62 -45.73 -23.95
CA TYR A 709 15.21 -45.54 -23.62
C TYR A 709 15.05 -44.93 -22.23
N ILE A 710 14.16 -43.96 -22.10
CA ILE A 710 13.83 -43.34 -20.83
C ILE A 710 12.40 -43.65 -20.45
N LEU A 711 12.18 -44.07 -19.21
CA LEU A 711 10.87 -44.30 -18.61
C LEU A 711 10.11 -42.96 -18.50
N GLN A 712 8.94 -42.87 -19.10
CA GLN A 712 8.07 -41.69 -19.06
C GLN A 712 6.90 -41.89 -18.09
N THR A 713 6.11 -40.84 -17.89
CA THR A 713 4.97 -40.81 -16.96
C THR A 713 3.82 -41.70 -17.37
N ASP A 714 3.80 -42.18 -18.60
CA ASP A 714 2.84 -43.14 -19.13
C ASP A 714 3.19 -44.62 -18.80
N GLY A 715 4.29 -44.85 -18.06
CA GLY A 715 4.75 -46.16 -17.64
C GLY A 715 5.48 -46.93 -18.77
N MET A 716 5.83 -46.27 -19.87
CA MET A 716 6.56 -46.88 -20.99
C MET A 716 7.96 -46.34 -21.15
N PHE A 717 8.85 -47.13 -21.68
CA PHE A 717 10.19 -46.70 -22.09
C PHE A 717 10.15 -46.15 -23.51
N HIS A 718 10.48 -44.87 -23.65
CA HIS A 718 10.53 -44.15 -24.92
C HIS A 718 11.97 -44.00 -25.43
N ARG A 719 12.20 -44.32 -26.71
CA ARG A 719 13.51 -44.21 -27.35
C ARG A 719 13.95 -42.79 -27.45
N VAL A 720 15.20 -42.51 -27.09
CA VAL A 720 15.85 -41.20 -27.24
C VAL A 720 16.34 -41.12 -28.68
N SER A 721 15.88 -40.11 -29.47
CA SER A 721 16.38 -39.88 -30.82
C SER A 721 17.78 -39.29 -30.79
N ASP A 722 18.63 -39.65 -31.79
CA ASP A 722 19.99 -39.17 -31.88
C ASP A 722 20.07 -37.63 -32.06
N SER A 723 18.99 -37.00 -32.53
CA SER A 723 18.86 -35.53 -32.67
C SER A 723 18.42 -34.82 -31.40
N ASN A 724 18.05 -35.50 -30.34
CA ASN A 724 17.49 -34.90 -29.11
C ASN A 724 18.53 -34.77 -27.99
N ALA A 725 19.57 -33.96 -28.23
CA ALA A 725 20.69 -33.73 -27.31
C ALA A 725 20.31 -33.02 -25.98
N THR A 726 19.01 -32.74 -25.74
CA THR A 726 18.55 -32.00 -24.55
C THR A 726 17.91 -32.88 -23.49
N LEU A 727 17.56 -34.13 -23.80
CA LEU A 727 16.92 -35.03 -22.85
C LEU A 727 17.90 -35.52 -21.80
N LYS A 728 17.63 -35.30 -20.52
CA LYS A 728 18.57 -35.68 -19.46
C LYS A 728 18.02 -36.80 -18.57
N VAL A 729 18.92 -37.69 -18.18
CA VAL A 729 18.73 -38.60 -17.05
C VAL A 729 19.18 -37.85 -15.79
N GLY A 730 18.32 -37.68 -14.80
CA GLY A 730 18.67 -37.02 -13.53
C GLY A 730 19.72 -37.82 -12.73
N ALA A 731 20.39 -37.13 -11.82
CA ALA A 731 21.28 -37.79 -10.87
C ALA A 731 20.57 -38.89 -10.07
N TYR A 732 21.24 -40.02 -9.80
CA TYR A 732 20.72 -41.18 -9.09
C TYR A 732 19.52 -41.84 -9.78
N ARG A 733 19.47 -41.76 -11.10
CA ARG A 733 18.45 -42.36 -11.97
C ARG A 733 19.05 -43.40 -12.91
N ALA A 734 18.22 -43.98 -13.78
CA ALA A 734 18.67 -44.93 -14.77
C ALA A 734 17.97 -44.74 -16.12
N TYR A 735 18.59 -45.25 -17.15
CA TYR A 735 18.05 -45.38 -18.50
C TYR A 735 18.22 -46.83 -18.98
N LEU A 736 17.45 -47.24 -19.97
CA LEU A 736 17.48 -48.58 -20.54
C LEU A 736 18.32 -48.55 -21.83
N ASP A 737 19.27 -49.48 -21.92
CA ASP A 737 20.10 -49.72 -23.10
C ASP A 737 19.80 -51.10 -23.67
N LEU A 738 19.17 -51.17 -24.81
CA LEU A 738 18.79 -52.36 -25.53
C LEU A 738 19.60 -52.59 -26.80
N SER A 739 20.75 -51.95 -26.94
CA SER A 739 21.60 -52.04 -28.13
C SER A 739 22.02 -53.47 -28.43
N SER A 740 22.15 -54.28 -27.37
CA SER A 740 22.48 -55.74 -27.51
C SER A 740 21.36 -56.57 -28.16
N LEU A 741 20.13 -56.08 -28.14
CA LEU A 741 18.94 -56.75 -28.70
C LEU A 741 18.59 -56.22 -30.10
N GLY A 742 19.28 -55.13 -30.56
CA GLY A 742 19.01 -54.53 -31.88
C GLY A 742 17.67 -53.82 -31.97
N SER A 743 17.07 -53.44 -30.84
CA SER A 743 15.74 -52.83 -30.81
C SER A 743 15.76 -51.41 -31.37
N GLU A 744 14.86 -51.11 -32.32
CA GLU A 744 14.59 -49.81 -32.90
C GLU A 744 13.16 -49.32 -32.56
N ALA A 745 12.44 -50.01 -31.70
CA ALA A 745 11.08 -49.67 -31.30
C ALA A 745 11.03 -48.25 -30.71
N ARG A 746 9.98 -47.45 -31.02
CA ARG A 746 9.82 -46.10 -30.45
C ARG A 746 9.51 -46.13 -28.98
N THR A 747 8.77 -47.16 -28.56
CA THR A 747 8.34 -47.38 -27.16
C THR A 747 8.40 -48.89 -26.84
N ILE A 748 8.72 -49.17 -25.58
CA ILE A 748 8.78 -50.55 -25.07
C ILE A 748 7.97 -50.61 -23.77
N SER A 749 7.13 -51.60 -23.66
CA SER A 749 6.31 -51.87 -22.48
C SER A 749 7.06 -52.66 -21.41
N MET A 750 6.62 -52.54 -20.15
CA MET A 750 7.07 -53.33 -19.03
C MET A 750 6.16 -54.59 -18.84
N SER A 751 6.73 -55.71 -18.55
CA SER A 751 6.02 -56.93 -18.18
C SER A 751 6.55 -57.48 -16.84
N PHE A 752 5.67 -57.99 -15.98
CA PHE A 752 6.05 -58.42 -14.64
C PHE A 752 5.97 -59.98 -14.54
N ASP A 753 6.95 -60.59 -13.90
CA ASP A 753 7.16 -62.07 -13.87
C ASP A 753 6.02 -62.82 -13.13
N ASN A 754 5.16 -62.11 -12.38
CA ASN A 754 4.05 -62.70 -11.61
C ASN A 754 2.68 -62.37 -12.21
N SER A 755 2.46 -62.63 -13.50
CA SER A 755 1.14 -62.61 -14.18
C SER A 755 0.27 -61.35 -14.04
N GLU A 756 0.74 -60.27 -13.43
CA GLU A 756 0.10 -58.95 -13.51
C GLU A 756 0.59 -58.19 -14.75
N THR A 757 0.00 -58.45 -15.88
CA THR A 757 0.09 -57.57 -17.04
C THR A 757 -0.56 -56.25 -16.70
N THR A 758 0.23 -55.15 -16.67
CA THR A 758 -0.37 -53.80 -16.75
C THR A 758 -1.19 -53.80 -18.03
N GLY A 759 -2.51 -53.63 -17.90
CA GLY A 759 -3.44 -53.66 -19.04
C GLY A 759 -3.22 -52.48 -20.00
N ILE A 760 -2.16 -52.51 -20.76
CA ILE A 760 -1.88 -51.62 -21.86
C ILE A 760 -2.43 -52.29 -23.11
N ARG A 761 -3.55 -51.81 -23.64
CA ARG A 761 -4.02 -52.09 -24.97
C ARG A 761 -2.90 -51.75 -25.98
N GLU A 762 -2.51 -52.71 -26.82
CA GLU A 762 -1.78 -52.43 -28.04
C GLU A 762 -2.51 -51.35 -28.83
N VAL A 763 -1.91 -50.17 -28.96
CA VAL A 763 -2.38 -49.15 -29.88
C VAL A 763 -1.76 -49.46 -31.23
N ASN A 764 -2.44 -50.20 -32.04
CA ASN A 764 -2.15 -50.38 -33.46
C ASN A 764 -2.18 -48.99 -34.12
N THR A 765 -1.07 -48.60 -34.75
CA THR A 765 -0.84 -47.28 -35.39
C THR A 765 -1.57 -47.06 -36.70
N SER A 766 -2.74 -47.69 -36.94
CA SER A 766 -3.52 -47.51 -38.15
C SER A 766 -4.91 -46.88 -38.00
N ASP A 767 -5.32 -46.50 -36.80
CA ASP A 767 -6.60 -45.84 -36.62
C ASP A 767 -6.41 -44.35 -36.24
N THR A 768 -6.95 -43.49 -37.06
CA THR A 768 -7.27 -42.10 -36.73
C THR A 768 -8.23 -42.10 -35.55
N VAL A 769 -7.73 -42.20 -34.35
CA VAL A 769 -8.55 -42.19 -33.14
C VAL A 769 -9.00 -40.77 -32.91
N ASP A 770 -10.30 -40.57 -33.00
CA ASP A 770 -11.05 -39.39 -32.64
C ASP A 770 -10.79 -39.10 -31.14
N THR A 771 -9.65 -38.40 -30.87
CA THR A 771 -9.29 -38.08 -29.49
C THR A 771 -10.25 -37.02 -28.94
N PRO A 772 -10.91 -37.27 -27.82
CA PRO A 772 -11.91 -36.36 -27.30
C PRO A 772 -11.33 -34.97 -27.06
N ILE A 773 -12.07 -33.96 -27.53
CA ILE A 773 -11.73 -32.56 -27.43
C ILE A 773 -12.52 -31.97 -26.25
N TYR A 774 -11.88 -31.17 -25.43
CA TYR A 774 -12.49 -30.50 -24.28
C TYR A 774 -12.35 -28.99 -24.37
N ASP A 775 -13.34 -28.23 -23.93
CA ASP A 775 -13.20 -26.79 -23.71
C ASP A 775 -12.33 -26.51 -22.46
N LEU A 776 -12.06 -25.22 -22.19
CA LEU A 776 -11.24 -24.82 -21.04
C LEU A 776 -11.89 -25.11 -19.67
N THR A 777 -13.19 -25.46 -19.64
CA THR A 777 -13.91 -25.84 -18.41
C THR A 777 -13.87 -27.36 -18.16
N GLY A 778 -13.24 -28.11 -19.07
CA GLY A 778 -13.15 -29.59 -18.99
C GLY A 778 -14.37 -30.32 -19.58
N ARG A 779 -15.30 -29.62 -20.24
CA ARG A 779 -16.47 -30.22 -20.92
C ARG A 779 -16.05 -30.70 -22.29
N ARG A 780 -16.41 -31.95 -22.62
CA ARG A 780 -16.19 -32.54 -23.94
C ARG A 780 -16.97 -31.78 -25.03
N ILE A 781 -16.30 -31.44 -26.12
CA ILE A 781 -16.89 -30.80 -27.32
C ILE A 781 -16.62 -31.67 -28.55
N ASN A 782 -17.56 -31.69 -29.49
CA ASN A 782 -17.42 -32.52 -30.69
C ASN A 782 -16.58 -31.81 -31.77
N THR A 783 -16.74 -30.51 -31.92
CA THR A 783 -15.98 -29.66 -32.86
C THR A 783 -15.72 -28.31 -32.25
N PRO A 784 -14.44 -27.84 -32.19
CA PRO A 784 -14.18 -26.50 -31.74
C PRO A 784 -14.54 -25.45 -32.81
N GLN A 785 -15.00 -24.26 -32.40
CA GLN A 785 -15.28 -23.15 -33.33
C GLN A 785 -13.97 -22.44 -33.72
N ARG A 786 -13.94 -21.80 -34.89
CA ARG A 786 -12.78 -21.05 -35.35
C ARG A 786 -12.31 -20.03 -34.30
N GLY A 787 -11.06 -20.06 -33.94
CA GLY A 787 -10.47 -19.21 -32.90
C GLY A 787 -10.70 -19.69 -31.43
N GLN A 788 -11.52 -20.74 -31.24
CA GLN A 788 -11.75 -21.30 -29.91
C GLN A 788 -10.51 -22.04 -29.41
N ILE A 789 -10.14 -21.80 -28.13
CA ILE A 789 -9.09 -22.55 -27.44
C ILE A 789 -9.71 -23.83 -26.87
N TYR A 790 -9.12 -24.98 -27.14
CA TYR A 790 -9.57 -26.29 -26.68
C TYR A 790 -8.41 -27.14 -26.18
N ILE A 791 -8.72 -28.21 -25.46
CA ILE A 791 -7.75 -29.16 -24.92
C ILE A 791 -7.92 -30.48 -25.69
N GLN A 792 -6.84 -30.97 -26.27
CA GLN A 792 -6.76 -32.27 -26.93
C GLN A 792 -5.43 -32.92 -26.53
N ASN A 793 -5.48 -34.18 -26.05
CA ASN A 793 -4.30 -34.89 -25.54
C ASN A 793 -3.55 -34.10 -24.46
N GLY A 794 -4.27 -33.44 -23.53
CA GLY A 794 -3.69 -32.62 -22.45
C GLY A 794 -3.01 -31.31 -22.89
N LYS A 795 -3.07 -30.96 -24.19
CA LYS A 795 -2.45 -29.73 -24.72
C LYS A 795 -3.53 -28.73 -25.13
N LYS A 796 -3.31 -27.46 -24.82
CA LYS A 796 -4.13 -26.34 -25.33
C LYS A 796 -3.85 -26.13 -26.82
N ARG A 797 -4.90 -26.06 -27.63
CA ARG A 797 -4.85 -25.79 -29.08
C ARG A 797 -5.84 -24.68 -29.44
N VAL A 798 -5.59 -24.00 -30.55
CA VAL A 798 -6.50 -23.01 -31.12
C VAL A 798 -7.06 -23.59 -32.42
N ALA A 799 -8.36 -23.54 -32.61
CA ALA A 799 -9.02 -23.97 -33.86
C ALA A 799 -8.76 -22.93 -34.96
N ASN A 800 -8.01 -23.33 -35.99
CA ASN A 800 -7.57 -22.43 -37.06
C ASN A 800 -8.34 -22.66 -38.38
N PHE A 801 -9.47 -23.36 -38.38
CA PHE A 801 -10.25 -23.63 -39.58
C PHE A 801 -11.27 -22.52 -39.90
#